data_8890c237dca25e4e4d6be9fe5a06b482
#
_entry.id   8890c237dca25e4e4d6be9fe5a06b482
#
_cell.length_a   1.000
_cell.length_b   1.000
_cell.length_c   1.000
_cell.angle_alpha   90.00
_cell.angle_beta   90.00
_cell.angle_gamma   90.00
#
_symmetry.space_group_name_H-M   'P 1'
#
loop_
_entity.id
_entity.type
_entity.pdbx_description
1 polymer ?
#
loop_
_entity_poly.entity_id
_entity_poly.type
_entity_poly.pdbx_seq_one_letter_code
_entity_poly.pdbx_strand_id
1 'polypeptide(L)'
;GGTPVRILDATGFQATLSPDGRFLAFERGSNATWRQGYRGSADRDLWLFDLQNRTFRRLTDFDGNDYLPAWAGPRTLLFISERDGTYNLYRLPLNEDGTPQGAPEQLTHFEGDGVRYFTVSADGRTIAFERQTDLYVLTLPEGTPRRLEIQIPYDERFDPVERRTFTSEATEYALSPDGRYVAFVVRGELFLRRNDPDDNRTVRLTRHPWRDREPAWLNDSTLVFVSDRAGQYDLYLLRAADAGTSDLFESLTHTVVRLTDTPEDEREPVVAPDGRHLVFRRGRGTLLLARVDGDRLRITRTLLDGWATPEDVAWSPDSRWIAYSLPDLDFNTEVYIQPIDGSHPPVNVSQHPRPDTHPVWSPDGSKLAFLSPRSSGDVDVWFAWLRRADWERTEEEWEALEKQSDRKRRDTLTGPIQIDLERIHERLRRVTALPGNEAELAVSKDGETFYFVANRGGRTQDYEAEVDLYRIRWDGSELKRLTENDTDPRQVRLSRDGKYLFFLRPSGQLVRLNPENGRQETLRFEARMEIDYREERRQIFEEAWRTLAQDFYDPQFHGVDWRALHDKYLPWALQASTNRDFRDVFSWMLGELNASHLGISGPDRAETQRERTGLLGVEVEPVPDGVRIRHVVPRSPADREESRLHVGEVITAVDGTPVAEVDNFYRLLVDKVDARVRLTVRAPDGRTRTVIIRPVGSLNEALYEEWVATRRALTERYSNGRLGYIHVQGMNWPSFERFERELVASGQGKEGLIIDVRYNGGGWTTDYLLTVLTVRRHAYTIPRGAAERLDLPDRRAFRAHYPFGERLPFAAWTKPVAALCNQNSFSNAEIFSHAFKNLGLGPLVGVPTFGAVISTGGVGLIDGSFVRLPFR
;
A
#
# COMPACT_ATOMS: atom_id res chain seq x y z
N GLY A 1 -23.44 -2.78 29.58
CA GLY A 1 -22.48 -3.50 30.40
C GLY A 1 -21.72 -2.58 31.32
N GLY A 2 -21.07 -3.15 32.33
CA GLY A 2 -20.27 -2.40 33.30
C GLY A 2 -18.96 -1.85 32.70
N THR A 3 -18.25 -1.10 33.55
CA THR A 3 -16.90 -0.60 33.18
C THR A 3 -15.95 -1.72 32.82
N PRO A 4 -15.35 -1.76 31.62
CA PRO A 4 -14.37 -2.78 31.24
C PRO A 4 -13.15 -2.75 32.14
N VAL A 5 -12.68 -3.94 32.51
CA VAL A 5 -11.45 -4.13 33.32
C VAL A 5 -10.50 -5.10 32.61
N ARG A 6 -9.21 -4.88 32.76
CA ARG A 6 -8.19 -5.81 32.26
C ARG A 6 -8.11 -7.05 33.14
N ILE A 7 -8.33 -8.22 32.55
CA ILE A 7 -8.32 -9.50 33.27
C ILE A 7 -6.91 -10.10 33.28
N LEU A 8 -6.20 -10.05 32.16
CA LEU A 8 -4.88 -10.67 31.97
C LEU A 8 -3.98 -9.87 31.03
N ASP A 9 -2.70 -10.18 31.11
CA ASP A 9 -1.66 -9.64 30.21
C ASP A 9 -1.21 -10.73 29.24
N ALA A 10 -1.99 -10.92 28.16
CA ALA A 10 -1.66 -11.85 27.09
C ALA A 10 -2.28 -11.36 25.77
N THR A 11 -1.62 -11.68 24.66
CA THR A 11 -2.20 -11.49 23.33
C THR A 11 -3.06 -12.72 23.01
N GLY A 12 -4.30 -12.51 22.62
CA GLY A 12 -5.22 -13.57 22.23
C GLY A 12 -6.49 -13.00 21.61
N PHE A 13 -7.26 -13.85 20.97
CA PHE A 13 -8.52 -13.50 20.28
C PHE A 13 -9.62 -14.45 20.73
N GLN A 14 -10.89 -14.08 20.47
CA GLN A 14 -12.07 -14.91 20.70
C GLN A 14 -12.15 -15.54 22.10
N ALA A 15 -11.86 -14.71 23.11
CA ALA A 15 -11.87 -15.17 24.48
C ALA A 15 -13.30 -15.48 24.99
N THR A 16 -13.46 -16.64 25.64
CA THR A 16 -14.74 -17.10 26.21
C THR A 16 -14.56 -17.64 27.63
N LEU A 17 -15.46 -17.25 28.53
CA LEU A 17 -15.43 -17.64 29.94
C LEU A 17 -16.22 -18.93 30.12
N SER A 18 -15.64 -19.89 30.89
CA SER A 18 -16.37 -21.12 31.26
C SER A 18 -17.63 -20.80 32.08
N PRO A 19 -18.68 -21.63 31.99
CA PRO A 19 -19.95 -21.36 32.69
C PRO A 19 -19.81 -21.21 34.22
N ASP A 20 -18.80 -21.83 34.81
CA ASP A 20 -18.49 -21.74 36.27
C ASP A 20 -17.57 -20.52 36.58
N GLY A 21 -17.17 -19.76 35.60
CA GLY A 21 -16.36 -18.55 35.77
C GLY A 21 -14.88 -18.81 36.13
N ARG A 22 -14.41 -20.07 36.09
CA ARG A 22 -13.04 -20.40 36.48
C ARG A 22 -12.03 -20.27 35.38
N PHE A 23 -12.37 -20.67 34.16
CA PHE A 23 -11.45 -20.70 33.00
C PHE A 23 -11.81 -19.71 31.91
N LEU A 24 -10.80 -19.06 31.37
CA LEU A 24 -10.92 -18.26 30.17
C LEU A 24 -10.20 -19.01 29.04
N ALA A 25 -10.95 -19.48 28.02
CA ALA A 25 -10.39 -20.04 26.80
C ALA A 25 -10.25 -18.96 25.76
N PHE A 26 -9.16 -18.99 24.99
CA PHE A 26 -8.89 -18.04 23.92
C PHE A 26 -7.95 -18.65 22.87
N GLU A 27 -7.89 -18.07 21.69
CA GLU A 27 -6.97 -18.50 20.65
C GLU A 27 -5.76 -17.57 20.53
N ARG A 28 -4.62 -18.13 20.13
CA ARG A 28 -3.39 -17.40 19.79
C ARG A 28 -2.88 -17.87 18.46
N GLY A 29 -2.41 -16.94 17.65
CA GLY A 29 -1.93 -17.12 16.29
C GLY A 29 -2.35 -15.92 15.43
N SER A 30 -1.67 -15.67 14.36
CA SER A 30 -1.93 -14.52 13.49
C SER A 30 -2.30 -14.91 12.05
N ASN A 31 -2.31 -16.21 11.71
CA ASN A 31 -2.77 -16.65 10.40
C ASN A 31 -4.25 -16.29 10.19
N ALA A 32 -4.59 -15.85 8.97
CA ALA A 32 -5.97 -15.57 8.61
C ALA A 32 -6.80 -16.86 8.54
N THR A 33 -7.96 -16.89 9.19
CA THR A 33 -8.81 -18.10 9.25
C THR A 33 -9.39 -18.51 7.88
N TRP A 34 -9.46 -17.59 6.93
CA TRP A 34 -9.86 -17.94 5.55
C TRP A 34 -8.74 -18.64 4.76
N ARG A 35 -7.48 -18.59 5.21
CA ARG A 35 -6.36 -19.32 4.63
C ARG A 35 -6.29 -20.71 5.25
N GLN A 36 -6.77 -21.71 4.54
CA GLN A 36 -6.68 -23.11 4.94
C GLN A 36 -5.33 -23.72 4.57
N GLY A 37 -4.94 -24.79 5.30
CA GLY A 37 -3.72 -25.52 4.99
C GLY A 37 -2.42 -24.83 5.34
N TYR A 38 -2.46 -23.69 6.02
CA TYR A 38 -1.25 -23.05 6.54
C TYR A 38 -0.59 -23.97 7.59
N ARG A 39 0.73 -24.13 7.47
CA ARG A 39 1.58 -24.82 8.42
C ARG A 39 2.72 -23.89 8.83
N GLY A 40 2.94 -23.73 10.10
CA GLY A 40 3.99 -22.85 10.61
C GLY A 40 3.65 -22.17 11.94
N SER A 41 4.57 -21.38 12.42
CA SER A 41 4.56 -20.78 13.77
C SER A 41 3.43 -19.77 14.04
N ALA A 42 2.76 -19.29 12.98
CA ALA A 42 1.66 -18.34 13.11
C ALA A 42 0.26 -18.99 13.07
N ASP A 43 0.21 -20.33 13.06
CA ASP A 43 -1.01 -21.09 13.22
C ASP A 43 -1.75 -20.70 14.51
N ARG A 44 -3.03 -21.01 14.54
CA ARG A 44 -3.86 -20.70 15.70
C ARG A 44 -3.97 -21.89 16.62
N ASP A 45 -3.67 -21.65 17.89
CA ASP A 45 -3.81 -22.62 18.97
C ASP A 45 -4.78 -22.14 20.02
N LEU A 46 -5.40 -23.10 20.70
CA LEU A 46 -6.24 -22.82 21.87
C LEU A 46 -5.41 -22.76 23.15
N TRP A 47 -5.68 -21.74 23.92
CA TRP A 47 -5.08 -21.50 25.22
C TRP A 47 -6.13 -21.36 26.28
N LEU A 48 -5.78 -21.73 27.50
CA LEU A 48 -6.59 -21.64 28.72
C LEU A 48 -5.88 -20.78 29.75
N PHE A 49 -6.61 -19.88 30.36
CA PHE A 49 -6.17 -19.16 31.56
C PHE A 49 -7.03 -19.59 32.77
N ASP A 50 -6.40 -20.10 33.80
CA ASP A 50 -7.05 -20.38 35.08
C ASP A 50 -7.10 -19.09 35.91
N LEU A 51 -8.29 -18.54 36.11
CA LEU A 51 -8.51 -17.30 36.86
C LEU A 51 -8.21 -17.41 38.34
N GLN A 52 -8.30 -18.64 38.92
CA GLN A 52 -7.99 -18.90 40.34
C GLN A 52 -6.49 -18.99 40.57
N ASN A 53 -5.82 -19.80 39.75
CA ASN A 53 -4.39 -20.09 39.89
C ASN A 53 -3.50 -19.09 39.13
N ARG A 54 -4.07 -18.23 38.31
CA ARG A 54 -3.36 -17.24 37.48
C ARG A 54 -2.32 -17.90 36.58
N THR A 55 -2.65 -19.05 35.98
CA THR A 55 -1.74 -19.82 35.11
C THR A 55 -2.27 -19.96 33.69
N PHE A 56 -1.36 -19.97 32.73
CA PHE A 56 -1.65 -20.22 31.33
C PHE A 56 -1.32 -21.66 30.95
N ARG A 57 -2.12 -22.23 30.06
CA ARG A 57 -1.91 -23.53 29.45
C ARG A 57 -2.23 -23.51 27.96
N ARG A 58 -1.38 -24.04 27.12
CA ARG A 58 -1.71 -24.37 25.73
C ARG A 58 -2.53 -25.66 25.73
N LEU A 59 -3.69 -25.64 25.05
CA LEU A 59 -4.60 -26.79 25.00
C LEU A 59 -4.39 -27.65 23.75
N THR A 60 -4.03 -27.03 22.64
CA THR A 60 -3.79 -27.69 21.35
C THR A 60 -2.39 -27.39 20.84
N ASP A 61 -1.83 -28.29 20.06
CA ASP A 61 -0.48 -28.25 19.47
C ASP A 61 -0.46 -28.78 18.04
N PHE A 62 -1.60 -28.75 17.38
CA PHE A 62 -1.74 -29.17 16.00
C PHE A 62 -1.00 -28.18 15.08
N ASP A 63 -0.18 -28.69 14.14
CA ASP A 63 0.46 -27.88 13.12
C ASP A 63 -0.60 -27.48 12.06
N GLY A 64 -1.33 -26.40 12.33
CA GLY A 64 -2.48 -25.88 11.60
C GLY A 64 -3.43 -25.14 12.53
N ASN A 65 -4.53 -24.63 12.01
CA ASN A 65 -5.41 -23.75 12.77
C ASN A 65 -6.41 -24.52 13.64
N ASP A 66 -6.36 -24.22 14.95
CA ASP A 66 -7.42 -24.51 15.93
C ASP A 66 -7.94 -23.17 16.47
N TYR A 67 -9.20 -22.83 16.22
CA TYR A 67 -9.71 -21.49 16.53
C TYR A 67 -11.17 -21.47 16.98
N LEU A 68 -11.64 -20.28 17.42
CA LEU A 68 -13.00 -19.99 17.87
C LEU A 68 -13.45 -20.95 19.01
N PRO A 69 -12.83 -20.89 20.20
CA PRO A 69 -13.27 -21.70 21.31
C PRO A 69 -14.64 -21.29 21.85
N ALA A 70 -15.49 -22.26 22.22
CA ALA A 70 -16.77 -22.04 22.90
C ALA A 70 -17.05 -23.15 23.90
N TRP A 71 -17.71 -22.83 25.01
CA TRP A 71 -18.01 -23.79 26.06
C TRP A 71 -19.37 -24.45 25.85
N ALA A 72 -19.40 -25.79 25.78
CA ALA A 72 -20.62 -26.61 25.80
C ALA A 72 -20.92 -27.14 27.20
N GLY A 73 -20.21 -26.69 28.21
CA GLY A 73 -20.33 -27.06 29.62
C GLY A 73 -19.09 -26.59 30.37
N PRO A 74 -19.05 -26.75 31.72
CA PRO A 74 -17.96 -26.20 32.51
C PRO A 74 -16.59 -26.87 32.22
N ARG A 75 -16.59 -28.06 31.60
CA ARG A 75 -15.37 -28.84 31.27
C ARG A 75 -15.38 -29.38 29.83
N THR A 76 -16.17 -28.79 28.94
CA THR A 76 -16.24 -29.21 27.56
C THR A 76 -16.06 -28.00 26.65
N LEU A 77 -14.98 -28.00 25.89
CA LEU A 77 -14.67 -26.96 24.93
C LEU A 77 -14.97 -27.44 23.51
N LEU A 78 -15.62 -26.61 22.75
CA LEU A 78 -15.83 -26.77 21.31
C LEU A 78 -14.92 -25.80 20.56
N PHE A 79 -14.49 -26.17 19.33
CA PHE A 79 -13.69 -25.32 18.49
C PHE A 79 -13.68 -25.79 17.03
N ILE A 80 -13.15 -25.00 16.13
CA ILE A 80 -12.94 -25.34 14.73
C ILE A 80 -11.48 -25.76 14.52
N SER A 81 -11.28 -26.85 13.77
CA SER A 81 -9.96 -27.37 13.41
C SER A 81 -9.92 -27.90 12.00
N GLU A 82 -8.76 -27.75 11.33
CA GLU A 82 -8.48 -28.31 10.00
C GLU A 82 -7.59 -29.57 10.04
N ARG A 83 -7.52 -30.26 11.19
CA ARG A 83 -6.62 -31.43 11.38
C ARG A 83 -6.89 -32.61 10.46
N ASP A 84 -8.10 -32.71 9.90
CA ASP A 84 -8.50 -33.71 8.92
C ASP A 84 -8.58 -33.11 7.49
N GLY A 85 -7.87 -32.00 7.24
CA GLY A 85 -7.77 -31.37 5.92
C GLY A 85 -8.84 -30.35 5.57
N THR A 86 -9.93 -30.27 6.36
CA THR A 86 -11.03 -29.33 6.20
C THR A 86 -11.46 -28.81 7.55
N TYR A 87 -11.88 -27.56 7.66
CA TYR A 87 -12.41 -27.03 8.92
C TYR A 87 -13.68 -27.75 9.35
N ASN A 88 -13.60 -28.46 10.47
CA ASN A 88 -14.68 -29.17 11.11
C ASN A 88 -14.82 -28.76 12.58
N LEU A 89 -15.97 -29.06 13.20
CA LEU A 89 -16.19 -28.87 14.63
C LEU A 89 -15.59 -30.02 15.41
N TYR A 90 -14.92 -29.68 16.49
CA TYR A 90 -14.29 -30.61 17.45
C TYR A 90 -14.73 -30.33 18.85
N ARG A 91 -14.69 -31.35 19.71
CA ARG A 91 -14.97 -31.33 21.14
C ARG A 91 -13.71 -31.74 21.89
N LEU A 92 -13.36 -30.99 22.94
CA LEU A 92 -12.25 -31.29 23.84
C LEU A 92 -12.75 -31.31 25.29
N PRO A 93 -12.95 -32.50 25.89
CA PRO A 93 -13.22 -32.62 27.31
C PRO A 93 -11.99 -32.24 28.16
N LEU A 94 -12.19 -31.55 29.27
CA LEU A 94 -11.15 -31.13 30.21
C LEU A 94 -11.36 -31.76 31.59
N ASN A 95 -10.26 -32.00 32.28
CA ASN A 95 -10.24 -32.38 33.70
C ASN A 95 -10.57 -31.16 34.58
N GLU A 96 -10.77 -31.39 35.85
CA GLU A 96 -11.04 -30.34 36.86
C GLU A 96 -9.93 -29.30 36.97
N ASP A 97 -8.69 -29.65 36.67
CA ASP A 97 -7.53 -28.76 36.63
C ASP A 97 -7.32 -28.06 35.28
N GLY A 98 -8.24 -28.24 34.31
CA GLY A 98 -8.17 -27.68 32.99
C GLY A 98 -7.22 -28.39 32.02
N THR A 99 -6.71 -29.57 32.34
CA THR A 99 -5.94 -30.40 31.43
C THR A 99 -6.88 -31.14 30.47
N PRO A 100 -6.50 -31.34 29.16
CA PRO A 100 -7.26 -32.20 28.26
C PRO A 100 -7.41 -33.63 28.77
N GLN A 101 -8.60 -34.23 28.62
CA GLN A 101 -8.83 -35.64 28.95
C GLN A 101 -8.38 -36.62 27.89
N GLY A 102 -7.96 -36.15 26.75
CA GLY A 102 -7.51 -36.95 25.61
C GLY A 102 -7.40 -36.07 24.32
N ALA A 103 -7.33 -36.75 23.20
CA ALA A 103 -7.35 -36.05 21.90
C ALA A 103 -8.73 -35.42 21.63
N PRO A 104 -8.80 -34.33 20.87
CA PRO A 104 -10.05 -33.76 20.43
C PRO A 104 -10.88 -34.76 19.59
N GLU A 105 -12.18 -34.78 19.83
CA GLU A 105 -13.15 -35.59 19.11
C GLU A 105 -13.83 -34.79 18.01
N GLN A 106 -13.85 -35.32 16.80
CA GLN A 106 -14.50 -34.70 15.64
C GLN A 106 -16.01 -34.87 15.71
N LEU A 107 -16.76 -33.75 15.55
CA LEU A 107 -18.23 -33.74 15.62
C LEU A 107 -18.88 -33.63 14.21
N THR A 108 -18.15 -33.06 13.24
CA THR A 108 -18.60 -32.94 11.86
C THR A 108 -17.53 -33.49 10.92
N HIS A 109 -17.96 -34.08 9.78
CA HIS A 109 -17.06 -34.75 8.82
C HIS A 109 -17.29 -34.21 7.41
N PHE A 110 -17.14 -32.88 7.25
CA PHE A 110 -17.23 -32.24 5.95
C PHE A 110 -15.93 -32.37 5.18
N GLU A 111 -16.07 -32.55 3.88
CA GLU A 111 -14.97 -32.53 2.93
C GLU A 111 -15.12 -31.29 2.02
N GLY A 112 -14.00 -30.77 1.53
CA GLY A 112 -13.96 -29.56 0.70
C GLY A 112 -14.19 -28.31 1.53
N ASP A 113 -15.41 -27.75 1.48
CA ASP A 113 -15.74 -26.56 2.27
C ASP A 113 -16.14 -26.90 3.70
N GLY A 114 -15.45 -26.28 4.64
CA GLY A 114 -15.59 -26.52 6.06
C GLY A 114 -16.51 -25.55 6.80
N VAL A 115 -16.57 -25.73 8.10
CA VAL A 115 -17.24 -24.83 9.06
C VAL A 115 -16.43 -23.55 9.19
N ARG A 116 -17.09 -22.39 9.15
CA ARG A 116 -16.42 -21.08 9.23
C ARG A 116 -16.63 -20.35 10.55
N TYR A 117 -17.83 -20.48 11.08
CA TYR A 117 -18.21 -19.88 12.35
C TYR A 117 -19.23 -20.77 13.04
N PHE A 118 -19.28 -20.76 14.37
CA PHE A 118 -20.30 -21.45 15.13
C PHE A 118 -20.62 -20.74 16.44
N THR A 119 -21.78 -21.08 16.98
CA THR A 119 -22.20 -20.70 18.33
C THR A 119 -22.90 -21.88 19.00
N VAL A 120 -22.91 -21.88 20.34
CA VAL A 120 -23.52 -22.93 21.12
C VAL A 120 -24.58 -22.35 22.06
N SER A 121 -25.69 -23.06 22.22
CA SER A 121 -26.77 -22.69 23.17
C SER A 121 -26.30 -22.69 24.62
N ALA A 122 -26.96 -21.92 25.46
CA ALA A 122 -26.60 -21.81 26.88
C ALA A 122 -26.60 -23.13 27.68
N ASP A 123 -27.39 -24.10 27.24
CA ASP A 123 -27.41 -25.44 27.81
C ASP A 123 -26.33 -26.39 27.25
N GLY A 124 -25.53 -25.89 26.29
CA GLY A 124 -24.44 -26.63 25.64
C GLY A 124 -24.88 -27.74 24.67
N ARG A 125 -26.17 -27.85 24.35
CA ARG A 125 -26.72 -28.98 23.58
C ARG A 125 -26.90 -28.69 22.09
N THR A 126 -27.13 -27.46 21.73
CA THR A 126 -27.40 -27.08 20.33
C THR A 126 -26.27 -26.23 19.82
N ILE A 127 -25.69 -26.60 18.68
CA ILE A 127 -24.67 -25.86 17.97
C ILE A 127 -25.30 -25.36 16.68
N ALA A 128 -25.27 -24.05 16.43
CA ALA A 128 -25.58 -23.47 15.13
C ALA A 128 -24.26 -23.05 14.47
N PHE A 129 -24.10 -23.33 13.18
CA PHE A 129 -22.87 -23.03 12.48
C PHE A 129 -23.06 -22.70 11.01
N GLU A 130 -22.10 -21.94 10.48
CA GLU A 130 -22.01 -21.60 9.06
C GLU A 130 -21.11 -22.61 8.33
N ARG A 131 -21.59 -23.06 7.18
CA ARG A 131 -20.80 -23.80 6.21
C ARG A 131 -21.13 -23.26 4.82
N GLN A 132 -20.12 -22.76 4.12
CA GLN A 132 -20.35 -21.99 2.88
C GLN A 132 -21.29 -20.80 3.15
N THR A 133 -22.38 -20.72 2.40
CA THR A 133 -23.43 -19.70 2.52
C THR A 133 -24.66 -20.17 3.28
N ASP A 134 -24.60 -21.35 3.91
CA ASP A 134 -25.73 -21.99 4.57
C ASP A 134 -25.53 -22.07 6.10
N LEU A 135 -26.64 -22.04 6.82
CA LEU A 135 -26.68 -22.31 8.24
C LEU A 135 -27.08 -23.76 8.53
N TYR A 136 -26.42 -24.33 9.53
CA TYR A 136 -26.66 -25.69 10.00
C TYR A 136 -26.90 -25.70 11.51
N VAL A 137 -27.60 -26.72 11.97
CA VAL A 137 -27.78 -27.03 13.40
C VAL A 137 -27.34 -28.46 13.65
N LEU A 138 -26.62 -28.64 14.77
CA LEU A 138 -26.21 -29.92 15.32
C LEU A 138 -26.68 -30.01 16.76
N THR A 139 -27.33 -31.11 17.16
CA THR A 139 -27.76 -31.35 18.51
C THR A 139 -26.85 -32.40 19.18
N LEU A 140 -26.23 -32.06 20.29
CA LEU A 140 -25.37 -32.96 21.03
C LEU A 140 -26.20 -33.85 21.99
N PRO A 141 -25.73 -35.09 22.32
CA PRO A 141 -24.43 -35.66 21.92
C PRO A 141 -24.44 -36.41 20.58
N GLU A 142 -25.57 -36.83 20.04
CA GLU A 142 -25.62 -37.81 18.94
C GLU A 142 -26.33 -37.30 17.65
N GLY A 143 -26.49 -36.00 17.54
CA GLY A 143 -27.13 -35.39 16.36
C GLY A 143 -26.28 -35.45 15.09
N THR A 144 -26.91 -35.43 13.95
CA THR A 144 -26.29 -35.18 12.65
C THR A 144 -26.52 -33.73 12.22
N PRO A 145 -25.54 -33.09 11.54
CA PRO A 145 -25.73 -31.75 11.02
C PRO A 145 -26.93 -31.65 10.09
N ARG A 146 -27.83 -30.71 10.36
CA ARG A 146 -29.03 -30.46 9.56
C ARG A 146 -29.00 -29.03 9.03
N ARG A 147 -29.08 -28.86 7.71
CA ARG A 147 -29.17 -27.54 7.08
C ARG A 147 -30.50 -26.88 7.48
N LEU A 148 -30.44 -25.61 7.80
CA LEU A 148 -31.63 -24.78 8.03
C LEU A 148 -32.12 -24.17 6.73
N GLU A 149 -33.37 -24.44 6.39
CA GLU A 149 -34.07 -23.75 5.30
C GLU A 149 -34.65 -22.45 5.85
N ILE A 150 -34.05 -21.34 5.53
CA ILE A 150 -34.51 -20.03 5.95
C ILE A 150 -35.26 -19.39 4.78
N GLN A 151 -36.56 -19.17 4.99
CA GLN A 151 -37.39 -18.43 4.07
C GLN A 151 -37.49 -16.99 4.53
N ILE A 152 -36.87 -16.09 3.78
CA ILE A 152 -36.94 -14.65 4.06
C ILE A 152 -37.95 -14.06 3.11
N PRO A 153 -39.10 -13.57 3.59
CA PRO A 153 -39.99 -12.76 2.75
C PRO A 153 -39.23 -11.47 2.40
N TYR A 154 -38.90 -11.35 1.15
CA TYR A 154 -38.05 -10.29 0.67
C TYR A 154 -38.80 -9.43 -0.35
N ASP A 155 -38.99 -8.16 0.01
CA ASP A 155 -39.40 -7.15 -0.93
C ASP A 155 -38.14 -6.49 -1.50
N GLU A 156 -37.92 -6.58 -2.79
CA GLU A 156 -36.82 -5.83 -3.43
C GLU A 156 -37.10 -4.33 -3.32
N ARG A 157 -36.64 -3.73 -2.22
CA ARG A 157 -36.85 -2.30 -1.92
C ARG A 157 -35.77 -1.41 -2.48
N PHE A 158 -34.65 -1.98 -2.93
CA PHE A 158 -33.53 -1.24 -3.44
C PHE A 158 -33.37 -1.50 -4.93
N ASP A 159 -33.44 -0.42 -5.70
CA ASP A 159 -33.09 -0.47 -7.12
C ASP A 159 -31.57 -0.81 -7.19
N PRO A 160 -31.17 -1.91 -7.86
CA PRO A 160 -29.77 -2.22 -8.06
C PRO A 160 -29.07 -1.20 -8.97
N VAL A 161 -29.85 -0.33 -9.66
CA VAL A 161 -29.33 0.68 -10.58
C VAL A 161 -29.35 2.06 -9.92
N GLU A 162 -28.16 2.64 -9.72
CA GLU A 162 -28.00 4.01 -9.28
C GLU A 162 -27.76 4.93 -10.48
N ARG A 163 -28.51 6.04 -10.56
CA ARG A 163 -28.24 7.13 -11.50
C ARG A 163 -27.41 8.21 -10.79
N ARG A 164 -26.16 8.34 -11.21
CA ARG A 164 -25.22 9.27 -10.60
C ARG A 164 -24.62 10.23 -11.62
N THR A 165 -24.40 11.47 -11.21
CA THR A 165 -23.65 12.45 -11.98
C THR A 165 -22.33 12.73 -11.27
N PHE A 166 -21.23 12.44 -11.95
CA PHE A 166 -19.89 12.73 -11.47
C PHE A 166 -19.42 14.06 -12.03
N THR A 167 -18.88 14.91 -11.16
CA THR A 167 -18.27 16.20 -11.52
C THR A 167 -16.77 16.24 -11.20
N SER A 168 -16.26 15.12 -10.76
CA SER A 168 -14.89 14.77 -10.42
C SER A 168 -14.71 13.26 -10.60
N GLU A 169 -13.67 12.67 -10.05
CA GLU A 169 -13.37 11.24 -10.12
C GLU A 169 -12.88 10.78 -11.52
N ALA A 170 -12.43 11.70 -12.38
CA ALA A 170 -11.71 11.28 -13.59
C ALA A 170 -10.39 10.61 -13.20
N THR A 171 -10.10 9.47 -13.80
CA THR A 171 -8.88 8.68 -13.52
C THR A 171 -7.81 8.82 -14.58
N GLU A 172 -8.21 9.11 -15.80
CA GLU A 172 -7.35 9.21 -16.97
C GLU A 172 -7.90 10.24 -17.95
N TYR A 173 -7.05 10.82 -18.78
CA TYR A 173 -7.49 11.70 -19.86
C TYR A 173 -6.52 11.73 -21.05
N ALA A 174 -7.03 12.14 -22.21
CA ALA A 174 -6.25 12.35 -23.42
C ALA A 174 -6.74 13.59 -24.19
N LEU A 175 -5.79 14.41 -24.66
CA LEU A 175 -6.05 15.60 -25.46
C LEU A 175 -6.13 15.24 -26.94
N SER A 176 -7.13 15.77 -27.66
CA SER A 176 -7.16 15.64 -29.13
C SER A 176 -5.95 16.32 -29.77
N PRO A 177 -5.44 15.81 -30.91
CA PRO A 177 -4.29 16.41 -31.59
C PRO A 177 -4.45 17.88 -31.97
N ASP A 178 -5.66 18.32 -32.29
CA ASP A 178 -6.01 19.71 -32.57
C ASP A 178 -6.27 20.55 -31.31
N GLY A 179 -6.25 19.93 -30.12
CA GLY A 179 -6.46 20.60 -28.85
C GLY A 179 -7.90 21.02 -28.53
N ARG A 180 -8.90 20.66 -29.37
CA ARG A 180 -10.29 21.05 -29.18
C ARG A 180 -11.00 20.25 -28.10
N TYR A 181 -10.61 19.00 -27.89
CA TYR A 181 -11.32 18.05 -27.04
C TYR A 181 -10.42 17.40 -25.99
N VAL A 182 -11.05 17.03 -24.86
CA VAL A 182 -10.47 16.20 -23.82
C VAL A 182 -11.35 14.96 -23.66
N ALA A 183 -10.82 13.79 -24.01
CA ALA A 183 -11.40 12.51 -23.64
C ALA A 183 -10.95 12.16 -22.23
N PHE A 184 -11.81 11.61 -21.40
CA PHE A 184 -11.48 11.23 -20.03
C PHE A 184 -12.28 10.03 -19.57
N VAL A 185 -11.78 9.35 -18.55
CA VAL A 185 -12.38 8.14 -17.98
C VAL A 185 -12.96 8.45 -16.60
N VAL A 186 -14.22 8.08 -16.39
CA VAL A 186 -14.84 8.06 -15.07
C VAL A 186 -15.41 6.66 -14.85
N ARG A 187 -14.98 5.98 -13.80
CA ARG A 187 -15.48 4.67 -13.41
C ARG A 187 -15.58 3.68 -14.59
N GLY A 188 -14.51 3.60 -15.37
CA GLY A 188 -14.41 2.64 -16.48
C GLY A 188 -15.23 2.99 -17.71
N GLU A 189 -15.73 4.21 -17.85
CA GLU A 189 -16.42 4.68 -19.05
C GLU A 189 -15.73 5.92 -19.64
N LEU A 190 -15.78 6.01 -20.96
CA LEU A 190 -15.20 7.12 -21.72
C LEU A 190 -16.20 8.26 -21.87
N PHE A 191 -15.73 9.43 -21.58
CA PHE A 191 -16.44 10.70 -21.76
C PHE A 191 -15.61 11.66 -22.61
N LEU A 192 -16.29 12.64 -23.22
CA LEU A 192 -15.67 13.67 -24.04
C LEU A 192 -16.23 15.04 -23.67
N ARG A 193 -15.36 16.02 -23.60
CA ARG A 193 -15.73 17.43 -23.44
C ARG A 193 -14.87 18.33 -24.33
N ARG A 194 -15.32 19.56 -24.57
CA ARG A 194 -14.50 20.59 -25.22
C ARG A 194 -13.44 21.13 -24.26
N ASN A 195 -12.30 21.51 -24.84
CA ASN A 195 -11.26 22.24 -24.11
C ASN A 195 -11.66 23.75 -23.99
N ASP A 196 -12.81 24.00 -23.40
CA ASP A 196 -13.33 25.32 -23.13
C ASP A 196 -13.85 25.39 -21.68
N PRO A 197 -13.25 26.20 -20.78
CA PRO A 197 -13.70 26.30 -19.39
C PRO A 197 -15.15 26.74 -19.21
N ASP A 198 -15.71 27.49 -20.21
CA ASP A 198 -17.06 28.01 -20.14
C ASP A 198 -18.11 27.02 -20.69
N ASP A 199 -17.67 25.94 -21.38
CA ASP A 199 -18.54 24.85 -21.86
C ASP A 199 -18.38 23.62 -20.97
N ASN A 200 -19.41 23.28 -20.18
CA ASN A 200 -19.46 22.09 -19.32
C ASN A 200 -20.18 20.89 -19.96
N ARG A 201 -20.62 21.00 -21.21
CA ARG A 201 -21.26 19.90 -21.96
C ARG A 201 -20.33 18.71 -22.03
N THR A 202 -20.86 17.58 -21.62
CA THR A 202 -20.14 16.30 -21.58
C THR A 202 -20.89 15.26 -22.41
N VAL A 203 -20.20 14.55 -23.28
CA VAL A 203 -20.72 13.47 -24.10
C VAL A 203 -20.20 12.16 -23.55
N ARG A 204 -21.10 11.19 -23.30
CA ARG A 204 -20.75 9.84 -22.90
C ARG A 204 -20.50 9.01 -24.17
N LEU A 205 -19.28 8.49 -24.31
CA LEU A 205 -18.83 7.76 -25.50
C LEU A 205 -19.12 6.25 -25.39
N THR A 206 -19.03 5.69 -24.19
CA THR A 206 -19.27 4.26 -23.92
C THR A 206 -20.29 4.07 -22.80
N ARG A 207 -20.99 2.94 -22.81
CA ARG A 207 -22.11 2.66 -21.88
C ARG A 207 -22.23 1.18 -21.61
N HIS A 208 -21.51 0.69 -20.60
CA HIS A 208 -21.60 -0.71 -20.15
C HIS A 208 -20.76 -0.90 -18.87
N PRO A 209 -20.88 -2.03 -18.17
CA PRO A 209 -20.21 -2.24 -16.90
C PRO A 209 -18.72 -2.58 -17.01
N TRP A 210 -18.19 -2.70 -18.25
CA TRP A 210 -16.78 -3.05 -18.49
C TRP A 210 -15.86 -1.90 -18.14
N ARG A 211 -14.58 -2.19 -18.03
CA ARG A 211 -13.58 -1.17 -17.77
C ARG A 211 -12.93 -0.67 -19.06
N ASP A 212 -13.42 0.44 -19.58
CA ASP A 212 -12.76 1.20 -20.65
C ASP A 212 -11.74 2.15 -20.05
N ARG A 213 -10.54 2.18 -20.62
CA ARG A 213 -9.40 2.92 -20.09
C ARG A 213 -8.37 3.26 -21.17
N GLU A 214 -7.33 4.00 -20.80
CA GLU A 214 -6.16 4.30 -21.62
C GLU A 214 -6.54 4.91 -22.99
N PRO A 215 -7.35 5.98 -23.03
CA PRO A 215 -7.74 6.60 -24.28
C PRO A 215 -6.53 7.25 -24.98
N ALA A 216 -6.39 6.99 -26.27
CA ALA A 216 -5.35 7.59 -27.12
C ALA A 216 -5.96 8.06 -28.45
N TRP A 217 -5.74 9.31 -28.81
CA TRP A 217 -6.25 9.83 -30.06
C TRP A 217 -5.39 9.37 -31.25
N LEU A 218 -6.00 8.66 -32.17
CA LEU A 218 -5.35 8.32 -33.45
C LEU A 218 -5.29 9.56 -34.37
N ASN A 219 -6.36 10.33 -34.37
CA ASN A 219 -6.53 11.61 -35.06
C ASN A 219 -7.67 12.40 -34.40
N ASP A 220 -8.04 13.57 -34.91
CA ASP A 220 -9.05 14.45 -34.28
C ASP A 220 -10.48 13.89 -34.26
N SER A 221 -10.73 12.75 -34.88
CA SER A 221 -12.06 12.11 -34.97
C SER A 221 -12.13 10.66 -34.55
N THR A 222 -10.98 10.10 -34.10
CA THR A 222 -10.89 8.68 -33.80
C THR A 222 -10.05 8.44 -32.54
N LEU A 223 -10.63 7.70 -31.60
CA LEU A 223 -9.95 7.24 -30.38
C LEU A 223 -9.60 5.75 -30.48
N VAL A 224 -8.44 5.38 -29.99
CA VAL A 224 -8.08 4.01 -29.60
C VAL A 224 -8.15 3.97 -28.07
N PHE A 225 -8.66 2.89 -27.52
CA PHE A 225 -8.75 2.69 -26.08
C PHE A 225 -8.67 1.21 -25.72
N VAL A 226 -8.48 0.92 -24.46
CA VAL A 226 -8.41 -0.44 -23.91
C VAL A 226 -9.73 -0.78 -23.25
N SER A 227 -10.23 -2.00 -23.44
CA SER A 227 -11.45 -2.48 -22.79
C SER A 227 -11.38 -3.98 -22.51
N ASP A 228 -11.95 -4.41 -21.39
CA ASP A 228 -12.05 -5.82 -21.02
C ASP A 228 -13.41 -6.46 -21.37
N ARG A 229 -14.19 -5.82 -22.22
CA ARG A 229 -15.53 -6.28 -22.65
C ARG A 229 -15.59 -7.66 -23.33
N ALA A 230 -14.44 -8.15 -23.80
CA ALA A 230 -14.32 -9.47 -24.42
C ALA A 230 -13.75 -10.54 -23.46
N GLY A 231 -13.55 -10.21 -22.18
CA GLY A 231 -13.04 -11.10 -21.15
C GLY A 231 -11.58 -10.91 -20.79
N GLN A 232 -10.81 -10.18 -21.60
CA GLN A 232 -9.46 -9.67 -21.34
C GLN A 232 -9.34 -8.27 -21.90
N TYR A 233 -8.25 -7.59 -21.60
CA TYR A 233 -7.99 -6.27 -22.16
C TYR A 233 -7.55 -6.37 -23.61
N ASP A 234 -8.33 -5.77 -24.49
CA ASP A 234 -8.05 -5.62 -25.90
C ASP A 234 -8.05 -4.14 -26.32
N LEU A 235 -7.45 -3.84 -27.47
CA LEU A 235 -7.54 -2.54 -28.10
C LEU A 235 -8.84 -2.41 -28.90
N TYR A 236 -9.50 -1.28 -28.75
CA TYR A 236 -10.70 -0.91 -29.47
C TYR A 236 -10.55 0.44 -30.15
N LEU A 237 -11.23 0.61 -31.26
CA LEU A 237 -11.38 1.86 -32.00
C LEU A 237 -12.77 2.45 -31.74
N LEU A 238 -12.86 3.75 -31.50
CA LEU A 238 -14.11 4.48 -31.33
C LEU A 238 -14.16 5.65 -32.32
N ARG A 239 -15.30 5.77 -33.03
CA ARG A 239 -15.57 6.84 -33.97
C ARG A 239 -17.04 7.23 -34.00
N ALA A 240 -17.36 8.39 -34.60
CA ALA A 240 -18.73 8.80 -34.83
C ALA A 240 -19.46 7.82 -35.77
N ALA A 241 -20.73 7.52 -35.45
CA ALA A 241 -21.58 6.61 -36.25
C ALA A 241 -22.67 7.35 -37.05
N ASP A 242 -22.93 8.61 -36.74
CA ASP A 242 -23.96 9.40 -37.40
C ASP A 242 -23.55 9.79 -38.84
N ALA A 243 -24.46 9.64 -39.79
CA ALA A 243 -24.23 10.06 -41.16
C ALA A 243 -24.08 11.59 -41.21
N GLY A 244 -22.99 12.07 -41.78
CA GLY A 244 -22.74 13.48 -42.01
C GLY A 244 -21.86 14.18 -40.99
N THR A 245 -21.44 13.51 -39.92
CA THR A 245 -20.40 14.03 -39.00
C THR A 245 -19.36 12.97 -38.66
N SER A 246 -18.08 13.40 -38.63
CA SER A 246 -16.98 12.62 -38.09
C SER A 246 -16.57 13.11 -36.69
N ASP A 247 -17.22 14.14 -36.18
CA ASP A 247 -16.93 14.75 -34.92
C ASP A 247 -17.59 13.94 -33.80
N LEU A 248 -16.74 13.38 -32.92
CA LEU A 248 -17.19 12.56 -31.79
C LEU A 248 -18.08 13.33 -30.80
N PHE A 249 -17.87 14.61 -30.65
CA PHE A 249 -18.63 15.42 -29.70
C PHE A 249 -20.02 15.80 -30.23
N GLU A 250 -20.17 15.94 -31.55
CA GLU A 250 -21.42 16.29 -32.19
C GLU A 250 -22.25 15.05 -32.61
N SER A 251 -21.64 13.87 -32.67
CA SER A 251 -22.31 12.62 -32.97
C SER A 251 -23.19 12.17 -31.81
N LEU A 252 -24.43 11.71 -32.12
CA LEU A 252 -25.34 11.15 -31.13
C LEU A 252 -25.06 9.66 -30.83
N THR A 253 -24.44 8.99 -31.80
CA THR A 253 -24.10 7.57 -31.71
C THR A 253 -22.63 7.35 -32.09
N HIS A 254 -22.04 6.30 -31.46
CA HIS A 254 -20.64 5.96 -31.66
C HIS A 254 -20.49 4.48 -32.03
N THR A 255 -19.56 4.18 -32.92
CA THR A 255 -19.18 2.82 -33.28
C THR A 255 -17.90 2.44 -32.53
N VAL A 256 -17.93 1.27 -31.89
CA VAL A 256 -16.78 0.66 -31.22
C VAL A 256 -16.39 -0.61 -31.98
N VAL A 257 -15.15 -0.71 -32.41
CA VAL A 257 -14.61 -1.84 -33.19
C VAL A 257 -13.43 -2.45 -32.43
N ARG A 258 -13.45 -3.77 -32.21
CA ARG A 258 -12.34 -4.51 -31.62
C ARG A 258 -11.18 -4.58 -32.61
N LEU A 259 -9.99 -4.15 -32.20
CA LEU A 259 -8.78 -4.13 -33.02
C LEU A 259 -7.87 -5.34 -32.78
N THR A 260 -7.89 -5.91 -31.59
CA THR A 260 -7.07 -7.07 -31.22
C THR A 260 -7.97 -8.20 -30.70
N ASP A 261 -7.51 -9.43 -30.85
CA ASP A 261 -8.26 -10.65 -30.47
C ASP A 261 -7.26 -11.77 -30.16
N THR A 262 -6.44 -11.58 -29.11
CA THR A 262 -5.49 -12.59 -28.64
C THR A 262 -5.87 -13.00 -27.21
N PRO A 263 -5.41 -14.14 -26.70
CA PRO A 263 -5.69 -14.53 -25.33
C PRO A 263 -4.92 -13.73 -24.27
N GLU A 264 -3.99 -12.87 -24.70
CA GLU A 264 -3.20 -12.02 -23.82
C GLU A 264 -3.79 -10.61 -23.76
N ASP A 265 -3.60 -9.91 -22.66
CA ASP A 265 -3.99 -8.50 -22.54
C ASP A 265 -3.17 -7.61 -23.47
N GLU A 266 -3.84 -6.77 -24.23
CA GLU A 266 -3.25 -5.66 -24.97
C GLU A 266 -3.55 -4.33 -24.27
N ARG A 267 -2.51 -3.58 -23.94
CA ARG A 267 -2.60 -2.38 -23.12
C ARG A 267 -1.62 -1.29 -23.55
N GLU A 268 -1.82 -0.10 -22.98
CA GLU A 268 -0.92 1.04 -23.09
C GLU A 268 -0.69 1.47 -24.54
N PRO A 269 -1.75 1.76 -25.30
CA PRO A 269 -1.62 2.24 -26.66
C PRO A 269 -1.04 3.66 -26.69
N VAL A 270 0.10 3.83 -27.35
CA VAL A 270 0.75 5.13 -27.53
C VAL A 270 0.83 5.45 -29.00
N VAL A 271 0.05 6.44 -29.43
CA VAL A 271 -0.02 6.86 -30.83
C VAL A 271 1.14 7.79 -31.16
N ALA A 272 1.79 7.55 -32.28
CA ALA A 272 2.88 8.39 -32.75
C ALA A 272 2.39 9.79 -33.19
N PRO A 273 3.24 10.83 -33.15
CA PRO A 273 2.91 12.17 -33.65
C PRO A 273 2.44 12.23 -35.12
N ASP A 274 2.80 11.24 -35.93
CA ASP A 274 2.37 11.14 -37.35
C ASP A 274 0.91 10.66 -37.51
N GLY A 275 0.26 10.22 -36.44
CA GLY A 275 -1.12 9.73 -36.48
C GLY A 275 -1.32 8.43 -37.25
N ARG A 276 -0.24 7.70 -37.53
CA ARG A 276 -0.26 6.47 -38.37
C ARG A 276 0.27 5.25 -37.65
N HIS A 277 1.28 5.45 -36.80
CA HIS A 277 1.90 4.39 -36.02
C HIS A 277 1.33 4.38 -34.61
N LEU A 278 1.22 3.17 -34.07
CA LEU A 278 0.80 2.89 -32.71
C LEU A 278 1.77 1.88 -32.11
N VAL A 279 2.23 2.12 -30.90
CA VAL A 279 2.93 1.12 -30.08
C VAL A 279 2.00 0.73 -28.94
N PHE A 280 1.95 -0.55 -28.62
CA PHE A 280 1.17 -1.08 -27.50
C PHE A 280 1.86 -2.32 -26.91
N ARG A 281 1.52 -2.63 -25.67
CA ARG A 281 2.02 -3.78 -24.96
C ARG A 281 1.05 -4.96 -25.07
N ARG A 282 1.58 -6.16 -25.34
CA ARG A 282 0.87 -7.43 -25.26
C ARG A 282 1.47 -8.27 -24.14
N GLY A 283 0.63 -8.79 -23.27
CA GLY A 283 1.07 -9.51 -22.08
C GLY A 283 2.00 -8.67 -21.21
N ARG A 284 3.04 -9.28 -20.67
CA ARG A 284 3.94 -8.61 -19.73
C ARG A 284 5.04 -7.79 -20.41
N GLY A 285 5.79 -8.37 -21.33
CA GLY A 285 7.04 -7.77 -21.84
C GLY A 285 7.13 -7.63 -23.34
N THR A 286 6.07 -7.87 -24.09
CA THR A 286 6.10 -7.74 -25.56
C THR A 286 5.58 -6.36 -25.98
N LEU A 287 6.45 -5.57 -26.63
CA LEU A 287 6.10 -4.26 -27.17
C LEU A 287 5.97 -4.36 -28.69
N LEU A 288 4.80 -4.01 -29.22
CA LEU A 288 4.44 -4.17 -30.62
C LEU A 288 4.25 -2.81 -31.32
N LEU A 289 4.82 -2.71 -32.52
CA LEU A 289 4.56 -1.61 -33.44
C LEU A 289 3.46 -2.02 -34.43
N ALA A 290 2.46 -1.18 -34.57
CA ALA A 290 1.34 -1.41 -35.45
C ALA A 290 0.92 -0.15 -36.23
N ARG A 291 0.05 -0.35 -37.22
CA ARG A 291 -0.72 0.68 -37.92
C ARG A 291 -2.21 0.38 -37.85
N VAL A 292 -3.02 1.40 -37.81
CA VAL A 292 -4.47 1.28 -37.91
C VAL A 292 -4.89 1.70 -39.32
N ASP A 293 -5.44 0.76 -40.08
CA ASP A 293 -5.93 0.94 -41.43
C ASP A 293 -7.46 0.72 -41.46
N GLY A 294 -8.24 1.80 -41.40
CA GLY A 294 -9.68 1.72 -41.22
C GLY A 294 -10.07 1.07 -39.88
N ASP A 295 -10.72 -0.07 -39.95
CA ASP A 295 -11.18 -0.85 -38.77
C ASP A 295 -10.23 -2.01 -38.40
N ARG A 296 -9.00 -2.02 -38.93
CA ARG A 296 -8.04 -3.09 -38.74
C ARG A 296 -6.71 -2.60 -38.17
N LEU A 297 -6.22 -3.32 -37.19
CA LEU A 297 -4.86 -3.17 -36.68
C LEU A 297 -3.92 -4.11 -37.43
N ARG A 298 -2.83 -3.58 -37.96
CA ARG A 298 -1.77 -4.36 -38.60
C ARG A 298 -0.48 -4.23 -37.79
N ILE A 299 -0.06 -5.30 -37.12
CA ILE A 299 1.25 -5.38 -36.47
C ILE A 299 2.33 -5.38 -37.56
N THR A 300 3.28 -4.47 -37.46
CA THR A 300 4.36 -4.31 -38.43
C THR A 300 5.68 -4.84 -37.89
N ARG A 301 5.87 -4.80 -36.56
CA ARG A 301 7.09 -5.26 -35.90
C ARG A 301 6.87 -5.56 -34.42
N THR A 302 7.63 -6.54 -33.90
CA THR A 302 7.88 -6.70 -32.46
C THR A 302 9.11 -5.87 -32.12
N LEU A 303 8.97 -4.90 -31.22
CA LEU A 303 10.05 -4.01 -30.76
C LEU A 303 10.79 -4.61 -29.56
N LEU A 304 10.06 -5.18 -28.64
CA LEU A 304 10.58 -5.93 -27.49
C LEU A 304 9.81 -7.23 -27.33
N ASP A 305 10.50 -8.24 -26.83
CA ASP A 305 9.94 -9.54 -26.43
C ASP A 305 10.75 -10.03 -25.24
N GLY A 306 10.29 -9.71 -24.03
CA GLY A 306 11.05 -9.92 -22.80
C GLY A 306 10.20 -10.31 -21.61
N TRP A 307 10.84 -10.55 -20.49
CA TRP A 307 10.20 -10.88 -19.21
C TRP A 307 9.76 -9.64 -18.42
N ALA A 308 10.43 -8.51 -18.63
CA ALA A 308 10.17 -7.26 -17.92
C ALA A 308 9.15 -6.41 -18.66
N THR A 309 8.31 -5.72 -17.91
CA THR A 309 7.32 -4.78 -18.45
C THR A 309 8.02 -3.48 -18.85
N PRO A 310 7.97 -3.08 -20.14
CA PRO A 310 8.36 -1.73 -20.52
C PRO A 310 7.32 -0.73 -20.04
N GLU A 311 7.78 0.35 -19.43
CA GLU A 311 6.92 1.42 -18.89
C GLU A 311 7.26 2.76 -19.55
N ASP A 312 6.38 3.75 -19.39
CA ASP A 312 6.60 5.13 -19.83
C ASP A 312 7.00 5.28 -21.31
N VAL A 313 6.37 4.52 -22.19
CA VAL A 313 6.70 4.56 -23.63
C VAL A 313 6.41 5.93 -24.21
N ALA A 314 7.41 6.55 -24.83
CA ALA A 314 7.33 7.88 -25.44
C ALA A 314 7.87 7.90 -26.87
N TRP A 315 7.14 8.52 -27.78
CA TRP A 315 7.57 8.72 -29.16
C TRP A 315 8.47 9.94 -29.32
N SER A 316 9.47 9.81 -30.18
CA SER A 316 10.21 10.96 -30.67
C SER A 316 9.32 11.86 -31.51
N PRO A 317 9.56 13.19 -31.54
CA PRO A 317 8.75 14.14 -32.33
C PRO A 317 8.65 13.83 -33.83
N ASP A 318 9.64 13.15 -34.38
CA ASP A 318 9.70 12.74 -35.81
C ASP A 318 9.07 11.36 -36.07
N SER A 319 8.52 10.71 -35.04
CA SER A 319 7.88 9.38 -35.11
C SER A 319 8.81 8.26 -35.58
N ARG A 320 10.13 8.39 -35.38
CA ARG A 320 11.12 7.39 -35.82
C ARG A 320 11.74 6.61 -34.69
N TRP A 321 11.66 7.12 -33.46
CA TRP A 321 12.23 6.51 -32.27
C TRP A 321 11.18 6.38 -31.17
N ILE A 322 11.39 5.41 -30.31
CA ILE A 322 10.70 5.32 -29.02
C ILE A 322 11.73 5.36 -27.89
N ALA A 323 11.31 5.92 -26.76
CA ALA A 323 11.98 5.78 -25.48
C ALA A 323 11.05 5.03 -24.51
N TYR A 324 11.61 4.33 -23.57
CA TYR A 324 10.86 3.61 -22.53
C TYR A 324 11.75 3.32 -21.33
N SER A 325 11.14 3.07 -20.18
CA SER A 325 11.78 2.57 -18.97
C SER A 325 11.69 1.05 -18.92
N LEU A 326 12.77 0.35 -18.59
CA LEU A 326 12.79 -1.11 -18.54
C LEU A 326 13.68 -1.61 -17.40
N PRO A 327 13.19 -2.49 -16.49
CA PRO A 327 14.02 -3.16 -15.51
C PRO A 327 15.05 -4.12 -16.14
N ASP A 328 16.27 -4.07 -15.62
CA ASP A 328 17.34 -5.03 -15.94
C ASP A 328 17.29 -6.28 -15.05
N LEU A 329 18.30 -7.15 -15.14
CA LEU A 329 18.39 -8.39 -14.35
C LEU A 329 18.58 -8.15 -12.83
N ASP A 330 19.08 -6.99 -12.46
CA ASP A 330 19.22 -6.56 -11.06
C ASP A 330 17.97 -5.83 -10.55
N PHE A 331 16.89 -5.82 -11.36
CA PHE A 331 15.64 -5.09 -11.13
C PHE A 331 15.83 -3.57 -11.04
N ASN A 332 16.91 -3.07 -11.61
CA ASN A 332 17.14 -1.65 -11.73
C ASN A 332 16.51 -1.15 -13.04
N THR A 333 15.67 -0.11 -12.93
CA THR A 333 14.99 0.45 -14.11
C THR A 333 15.91 1.43 -14.81
N GLU A 334 16.04 1.27 -16.12
CA GLU A 334 16.88 2.09 -16.98
C GLU A 334 16.10 2.68 -18.14
N VAL A 335 16.52 3.81 -18.65
CA VAL A 335 15.93 4.46 -19.83
C VAL A 335 16.61 4.00 -21.11
N TYR A 336 15.81 3.45 -22.02
CA TYR A 336 16.25 2.98 -23.35
C TYR A 336 15.63 3.82 -24.44
N ILE A 337 16.36 3.90 -25.57
CA ILE A 337 15.84 4.39 -26.85
C ILE A 337 16.10 3.36 -27.95
N GLN A 338 15.19 3.27 -28.91
CA GLN A 338 15.41 2.45 -30.12
C GLN A 338 14.67 2.99 -31.33
N PRO A 339 15.22 2.80 -32.54
CA PRO A 339 14.52 3.16 -33.77
C PRO A 339 13.43 2.14 -34.10
N ILE A 340 12.30 2.57 -34.59
CA ILE A 340 11.17 1.69 -34.92
C ILE A 340 11.41 0.85 -36.18
N ASP A 341 12.34 1.22 -37.02
CA ASP A 341 12.70 0.46 -38.22
C ASP A 341 13.68 -0.69 -37.96
N GLY A 342 14.19 -0.80 -36.72
CA GLY A 342 15.14 -1.84 -36.32
C GLY A 342 16.54 -1.69 -36.90
N SER A 343 16.88 -0.48 -37.37
CA SER A 343 18.21 -0.17 -37.92
C SER A 343 19.31 -0.25 -36.86
N HIS A 344 18.93 -0.17 -35.56
CA HIS A 344 19.84 -0.27 -34.44
C HIS A 344 19.15 -1.01 -33.26
N PRO A 345 19.89 -1.79 -32.46
CA PRO A 345 19.34 -2.37 -31.22
C PRO A 345 19.02 -1.28 -30.19
N PRO A 346 18.23 -1.59 -29.15
CA PRO A 346 17.99 -0.66 -28.04
C PRO A 346 19.28 -0.17 -27.40
N VAL A 347 19.33 1.11 -27.07
CA VAL A 347 20.47 1.77 -26.42
C VAL A 347 20.05 2.25 -25.03
N ASN A 348 20.77 1.81 -24.01
CA ASN A 348 20.60 2.32 -22.65
C ASN A 348 21.23 3.73 -22.56
N VAL A 349 20.39 4.72 -22.25
CA VAL A 349 20.78 6.14 -22.16
C VAL A 349 21.25 6.51 -20.76
N SER A 350 20.71 5.88 -19.74
CA SER A 350 20.91 6.29 -18.35
C SER A 350 22.11 5.62 -17.67
N GLN A 351 22.29 4.32 -17.81
CA GLN A 351 23.40 3.52 -17.27
C GLN A 351 23.79 3.87 -15.83
N HIS A 352 22.86 3.69 -14.89
CA HIS A 352 23.07 4.02 -13.49
C HIS A 352 22.46 2.96 -12.56
N PRO A 353 23.07 2.63 -11.40
CA PRO A 353 22.57 1.58 -10.48
C PRO A 353 21.35 2.00 -9.65
N ARG A 354 20.69 3.09 -9.98
CA ARG A 354 19.44 3.56 -9.37
C ARG A 354 18.40 3.77 -10.46
N PRO A 355 17.10 3.62 -10.13
CA PRO A 355 16.06 3.62 -11.17
C PRO A 355 15.97 4.96 -11.90
N ASP A 356 16.02 4.90 -13.22
CA ASP A 356 15.78 5.99 -14.14
C ASP A 356 14.47 5.73 -14.88
N THR A 357 13.54 6.72 -14.86
CA THR A 357 12.16 6.54 -15.31
C THR A 357 11.63 7.76 -16.07
N HIS A 358 10.42 7.64 -16.63
CA HIS A 358 9.67 8.73 -17.27
C HIS A 358 10.44 9.45 -18.39
N PRO A 359 10.92 8.75 -19.42
CA PRO A 359 11.56 9.39 -20.55
C PRO A 359 10.59 10.30 -21.33
N VAL A 360 11.02 11.53 -21.59
CA VAL A 360 10.26 12.54 -22.34
C VAL A 360 11.17 13.19 -23.39
N TRP A 361 10.81 13.05 -24.65
CA TRP A 361 11.51 13.73 -25.74
C TRP A 361 11.21 15.22 -25.75
N SER A 362 12.22 16.05 -25.87
CA SER A 362 11.98 17.47 -26.16
C SER A 362 11.41 17.64 -27.59
N PRO A 363 10.33 18.44 -27.76
CA PRO A 363 9.68 18.59 -29.07
C PRO A 363 10.58 19.16 -30.17
N ASP A 364 11.62 19.91 -29.82
CA ASP A 364 12.65 20.41 -30.73
C ASP A 364 13.65 19.32 -31.19
N GLY A 365 13.60 18.12 -30.56
CA GLY A 365 14.47 17.01 -30.92
C GLY A 365 15.92 17.13 -30.44
N SER A 366 16.20 17.98 -29.46
CA SER A 366 17.57 18.20 -28.95
C SER A 366 17.91 17.37 -27.72
N LYS A 367 16.91 16.99 -26.91
CA LYS A 367 17.09 16.38 -25.61
C LYS A 367 16.16 15.19 -25.38
N LEU A 368 16.58 14.23 -24.55
CA LEU A 368 15.73 13.24 -23.94
C LEU A 368 15.78 13.45 -22.42
N ALA A 369 14.70 13.90 -21.85
CA ALA A 369 14.56 14.12 -20.42
C ALA A 369 14.10 12.85 -19.71
N PHE A 370 14.43 12.71 -18.41
CA PHE A 370 13.98 11.61 -17.56
C PHE A 370 14.14 11.95 -16.07
N LEU A 371 13.56 11.15 -15.21
CA LEU A 371 13.65 11.27 -13.75
C LEU A 371 14.70 10.30 -13.20
N SER A 372 15.57 10.77 -12.29
CA SER A 372 16.67 9.97 -11.77
C SER A 372 17.08 10.35 -10.34
N PRO A 373 17.25 9.39 -9.41
CA PRO A 373 17.82 9.64 -8.07
C PRO A 373 19.34 9.47 -8.02
N ARG A 374 20.04 9.63 -9.14
CA ARG A 374 21.50 9.41 -9.24
C ARG A 374 22.36 10.37 -8.44
N SER A 375 21.84 11.54 -8.10
CA SER A 375 22.52 12.53 -7.28
C SER A 375 21.77 12.71 -5.96
N SER A 376 22.47 12.76 -4.82
CA SER A 376 21.90 12.92 -3.48
C SER A 376 20.87 11.86 -3.02
N GLY A 377 20.30 11.10 -3.92
CA GLY A 377 19.29 10.07 -3.67
C GLY A 377 17.86 10.54 -3.70
N ASP A 378 17.62 11.83 -3.93
CA ASP A 378 16.32 12.39 -4.29
C ASP A 378 16.13 12.27 -5.80
N VAL A 379 14.89 12.13 -6.24
CA VAL A 379 14.56 12.04 -7.66
C VAL A 379 14.60 13.43 -8.26
N ASP A 380 15.51 13.61 -9.22
CA ASP A 380 15.71 14.88 -9.94
C ASP A 380 15.35 14.73 -11.41
N VAL A 381 15.10 15.87 -12.07
CA VAL A 381 15.00 15.95 -13.53
C VAL A 381 16.39 15.98 -14.13
N TRP A 382 16.60 15.07 -15.06
CA TRP A 382 17.81 14.95 -15.87
C TRP A 382 17.47 14.95 -17.35
N PHE A 383 18.44 15.23 -18.22
CA PHE A 383 18.30 14.94 -19.65
C PHE A 383 19.64 14.54 -20.27
N ALA A 384 19.53 13.81 -21.40
CA ALA A 384 20.64 13.52 -22.29
C ALA A 384 20.60 14.47 -23.50
N TRP A 385 21.74 15.10 -23.82
CA TRP A 385 21.89 15.73 -25.13
C TRP A 385 21.91 14.67 -26.22
N LEU A 386 21.04 14.79 -27.23
CA LEU A 386 20.98 13.82 -28.34
C LEU A 386 22.17 13.97 -29.26
N ARG A 387 22.65 15.20 -29.45
CA ARG A 387 23.82 15.48 -30.29
C ARG A 387 25.03 15.80 -29.42
N ARG A 388 26.18 15.24 -29.82
CA ARG A 388 27.47 15.54 -29.19
C ARG A 388 27.87 17.01 -29.34
N ALA A 389 27.60 17.60 -30.52
CA ALA A 389 27.88 18.99 -30.78
C ALA A 389 27.14 19.95 -29.84
N ASP A 390 25.92 19.60 -29.38
CA ASP A 390 25.18 20.44 -28.43
C ASP A 390 25.73 20.28 -26.98
N TRP A 391 26.20 19.09 -26.63
CA TRP A 391 26.83 18.83 -25.32
C TRP A 391 28.21 19.49 -25.17
N GLU A 392 28.97 19.58 -26.26
CA GLU A 392 30.32 20.15 -26.27
C GLU A 392 30.34 21.68 -26.25
N ARG A 393 29.18 22.35 -26.43
CA ARG A 393 29.10 23.83 -26.39
C ARG A 393 29.37 24.36 -25.00
N THR A 394 30.16 25.45 -24.95
CA THR A 394 30.36 26.23 -23.74
C THR A 394 29.14 27.09 -23.41
N GLU A 395 29.07 27.58 -22.19
CA GLU A 395 28.02 28.49 -21.73
C GLU A 395 27.97 29.77 -22.59
N GLU A 396 29.14 30.32 -22.94
CA GLU A 396 29.27 31.50 -23.80
C GLU A 396 28.73 31.24 -25.24
N GLU A 397 28.95 30.04 -25.76
CA GLU A 397 28.43 29.65 -27.08
C GLU A 397 26.89 29.47 -27.05
N TRP A 398 26.35 28.94 -25.96
CA TRP A 398 24.90 28.89 -25.77
C TRP A 398 24.29 30.28 -25.66
N GLU A 399 24.87 31.17 -24.84
CA GLU A 399 24.42 32.57 -24.74
C GLU A 399 24.51 33.32 -26.09
N ALA A 400 25.58 33.07 -26.85
CA ALA A 400 25.72 33.67 -28.19
C ALA A 400 24.66 33.20 -29.16
N LEU A 401 24.29 31.91 -29.10
CA LEU A 401 23.19 31.36 -29.90
C LEU A 401 21.85 31.94 -29.50
N GLU A 402 21.57 32.11 -28.25
CA GLU A 402 20.35 32.71 -27.71
C GLU A 402 20.19 34.17 -28.17
N LYS A 403 21.25 34.95 -28.06
CA LYS A 403 21.27 36.34 -28.56
C LYS A 403 21.06 36.45 -30.10
N GLN A 404 21.44 35.39 -30.83
CA GLN A 404 21.18 35.32 -32.28
C GLN A 404 19.77 34.79 -32.62
N SER A 405 19.18 33.98 -31.72
CA SER A 405 17.91 33.30 -31.96
C SER A 405 16.67 34.12 -31.67
N ASP A 406 16.80 35.34 -31.09
CA ASP A 406 15.70 36.31 -30.96
C ASP A 406 15.01 36.67 -32.31
N ARG A 407 15.56 36.16 -33.41
CA ARG A 407 15.02 36.34 -34.77
C ARG A 407 14.42 35.09 -35.43
N LYS A 408 14.64 33.88 -34.92
CA LYS A 408 13.99 32.63 -35.42
C LYS A 408 13.92 31.60 -34.31
N ARG A 409 12.85 31.64 -33.53
CA ARG A 409 12.53 30.52 -32.61
C ARG A 409 12.49 29.20 -33.39
N ARG A 410 13.22 28.19 -32.92
CA ARG A 410 13.15 26.80 -33.39
C ARG A 410 11.86 26.13 -32.95
N ASP A 411 10.73 26.66 -33.38
CA ASP A 411 9.41 26.20 -32.92
C ASP A 411 8.95 24.88 -33.58
N THR A 412 9.71 24.33 -34.52
CA THR A 412 9.34 23.06 -35.18
C THR A 412 10.58 22.33 -35.69
N LEU A 413 10.60 21.01 -35.41
CA LEU A 413 11.57 20.09 -36.02
C LEU A 413 11.39 20.12 -37.55
N THR A 414 12.43 20.49 -38.30
CA THR A 414 12.38 20.60 -39.77
C THR A 414 12.90 19.36 -40.49
N GLY A 415 13.12 18.27 -39.80
CA GLY A 415 13.64 17.01 -40.36
C GLY A 415 13.79 15.89 -39.31
N PRO A 416 14.39 14.78 -39.70
CA PRO A 416 14.66 13.68 -38.76
C PRO A 416 15.55 14.12 -37.59
N ILE A 417 15.26 13.63 -36.41
CA ILE A 417 16.11 13.80 -35.22
C ILE A 417 17.47 13.17 -35.51
N GLN A 418 18.51 13.87 -35.14
CA GLN A 418 19.88 13.37 -35.19
C GLN A 418 20.32 12.94 -33.78
N ILE A 419 20.70 11.69 -33.65
CA ILE A 419 21.14 11.12 -32.35
C ILE A 419 22.54 10.53 -32.51
N ASP A 420 23.50 11.04 -31.76
CA ASP A 420 24.82 10.46 -31.64
C ASP A 420 24.76 9.38 -30.52
N LEU A 421 24.61 8.11 -30.90
CA LEU A 421 24.36 7.01 -29.96
C LEU A 421 25.59 6.64 -29.13
N GLU A 422 26.81 6.85 -29.68
CA GLU A 422 28.04 6.50 -29.01
C GLU A 422 28.20 7.28 -27.70
N ARG A 423 28.32 6.57 -26.59
CA ARG A 423 28.51 7.13 -25.23
C ARG A 423 27.47 8.19 -24.84
N ILE A 424 26.23 8.00 -25.24
CA ILE A 424 25.13 8.94 -24.93
C ILE A 424 24.95 9.15 -23.41
N HIS A 425 25.18 8.11 -22.59
CA HIS A 425 25.12 8.15 -21.14
C HIS A 425 26.13 9.11 -20.47
N GLU A 426 27.11 9.62 -21.21
CA GLU A 426 28.06 10.62 -20.70
C GLU A 426 27.58 12.05 -20.98
N ARG A 427 26.57 12.22 -21.80
CA ARG A 427 26.05 13.54 -22.17
C ARG A 427 24.82 13.92 -21.34
N LEU A 428 24.83 13.51 -20.09
CA LEU A 428 23.74 13.79 -19.16
C LEU A 428 23.93 15.11 -18.45
N ARG A 429 22.83 15.82 -18.22
CA ARG A 429 22.83 17.05 -17.43
C ARG A 429 21.70 17.01 -16.41
N ARG A 430 22.00 17.36 -15.16
CA ARG A 430 21.03 17.59 -14.10
C ARG A 430 20.37 18.95 -14.30
N VAL A 431 19.06 19.01 -14.22
CA VAL A 431 18.25 20.24 -14.35
C VAL A 431 17.83 20.75 -12.98
N THR A 432 17.32 19.87 -12.12
CA THR A 432 16.89 20.20 -10.76
C THR A 432 17.90 19.76 -9.71
N ALA A 433 17.89 20.44 -8.58
CA ALA A 433 18.65 20.09 -7.39
C ALA A 433 17.87 20.54 -6.13
N LEU A 434 16.55 20.34 -6.17
CA LEU A 434 15.66 20.68 -5.06
C LEU A 434 15.73 19.61 -4.00
N PRO A 435 15.51 19.93 -2.73
CA PRO A 435 15.29 18.90 -1.72
C PRO A 435 13.91 18.25 -1.95
N GLY A 436 13.89 16.94 -2.09
CA GLY A 436 12.66 16.17 -2.33
C GLY A 436 12.70 15.40 -3.63
N ASN A 437 11.54 14.91 -4.08
CA ASN A 437 11.42 14.13 -5.29
C ASN A 437 10.61 14.89 -6.34
N GLU A 438 11.10 14.89 -7.57
CA GLU A 438 10.36 15.33 -8.73
C GLU A 438 9.60 14.17 -9.38
N ALA A 439 8.49 14.52 -10.02
CA ALA A 439 7.62 13.61 -10.76
C ALA A 439 6.94 14.36 -11.94
N GLU A 440 6.19 13.66 -12.77
CA GLU A 440 5.30 14.24 -13.78
C GLU A 440 6.00 15.21 -14.74
N LEU A 441 6.93 14.69 -15.52
CA LEU A 441 7.80 15.49 -16.38
C LEU A 441 7.13 15.86 -17.72
N ALA A 442 7.23 17.14 -18.11
CA ALA A 442 6.93 17.62 -19.45
C ALA A 442 7.98 18.66 -19.92
N VAL A 443 8.13 18.85 -21.22
CA VAL A 443 9.13 19.76 -21.81
C VAL A 443 8.44 20.73 -22.76
N SER A 444 8.83 22.01 -22.72
CA SER A 444 8.29 23.04 -23.60
C SER A 444 8.60 22.76 -25.08
N LYS A 445 7.82 23.36 -25.97
CA LYS A 445 7.90 23.13 -27.40
C LYS A 445 9.29 23.45 -28.01
N ASP A 446 9.98 24.44 -27.48
CA ASP A 446 11.33 24.84 -27.86
C ASP A 446 12.45 24.04 -27.16
N GLY A 447 12.09 23.11 -26.27
CA GLY A 447 13.05 22.32 -25.49
C GLY A 447 13.78 23.08 -24.38
N GLU A 448 13.40 24.33 -24.09
CA GLU A 448 14.11 25.19 -23.15
C GLU A 448 13.60 25.07 -21.69
N THR A 449 12.30 24.83 -21.50
CA THR A 449 11.67 24.80 -20.20
C THR A 449 11.17 23.40 -19.84
N PHE A 450 11.44 22.97 -18.62
CA PHE A 450 10.96 21.72 -18.03
C PHE A 450 9.87 22.03 -17.03
N TYR A 451 8.80 21.25 -17.07
CA TYR A 451 7.68 21.30 -16.13
C TYR A 451 7.67 20.00 -15.34
N PHE A 452 7.56 20.11 -14.04
CA PHE A 452 7.60 18.94 -13.15
C PHE A 452 6.81 19.22 -11.87
N VAL A 453 6.39 18.17 -11.24
CA VAL A 453 5.81 18.21 -9.89
C VAL A 453 6.92 17.94 -8.89
N ALA A 454 7.04 18.77 -7.85
CA ALA A 454 7.99 18.54 -6.78
C ALA A 454 7.26 18.25 -5.48
N ASN A 455 7.70 17.17 -4.84
CA ASN A 455 7.34 16.80 -3.48
C ASN A 455 8.56 17.09 -2.59
N ARG A 456 8.43 18.02 -1.63
CA ARG A 456 9.51 18.36 -0.70
C ARG A 456 9.81 17.30 0.35
N GLY A 457 9.03 16.23 0.40
CA GLY A 457 9.32 15.07 1.24
C GLY A 457 10.43 14.25 0.61
N GLY A 458 11.66 14.35 1.09
CA GLY A 458 12.78 13.52 0.69
C GLY A 458 12.60 12.04 1.09
N ARG A 459 13.69 11.34 1.41
CA ARG A 459 13.68 9.92 1.87
C ARG A 459 12.86 9.69 3.12
N THR A 460 12.69 10.72 3.94
CA THR A 460 11.71 10.76 5.02
C THR A 460 10.40 11.22 4.42
N GLN A 461 9.37 10.41 4.55
CA GLN A 461 8.02 10.87 4.24
C GLN A 461 7.69 12.04 5.16
N ASP A 462 7.93 13.24 4.67
CA ASP A 462 7.40 14.43 5.29
C ASP A 462 5.92 14.51 4.90
N TYR A 463 5.05 14.11 5.79
CA TYR A 463 3.61 14.06 5.58
C TYR A 463 2.97 15.44 5.39
N GLU A 464 3.70 16.50 5.65
CA GLU A 464 3.26 17.89 5.49
C GLU A 464 3.84 18.56 4.22
N ALA A 465 4.58 17.81 3.38
CA ALA A 465 5.15 18.37 2.18
C ALA A 465 4.07 18.69 1.14
N GLU A 466 4.02 19.94 0.72
CA GLU A 466 3.16 20.38 -0.37
C GLU A 466 3.69 19.85 -1.71
N VAL A 467 2.80 19.27 -2.49
CA VAL A 467 3.07 18.77 -3.84
C VAL A 467 2.52 19.73 -4.88
N ASP A 468 3.38 20.40 -5.61
CA ASP A 468 3.00 21.43 -6.57
C ASP A 468 3.78 21.34 -7.88
N LEU A 469 3.23 21.99 -8.92
CA LEU A 469 3.82 22.07 -10.23
C LEU A 469 4.79 23.24 -10.32
N TYR A 470 5.94 22.98 -10.92
CA TYR A 470 7.03 23.94 -11.14
C TYR A 470 7.45 24.00 -12.60
N ARG A 471 8.12 25.07 -12.95
CA ARG A 471 8.91 25.16 -14.17
C ARG A 471 10.34 25.57 -13.87
N ILE A 472 11.27 25.12 -14.70
CA ILE A 472 12.67 25.46 -14.64
C ILE A 472 13.27 25.45 -16.03
N ARG A 473 14.26 26.28 -16.29
CA ARG A 473 14.98 26.22 -17.55
C ARG A 473 15.99 25.05 -17.55
N TRP A 474 16.34 24.53 -18.73
CA TRP A 474 17.24 23.37 -18.88
C TRP A 474 18.61 23.54 -18.20
N ASP A 475 19.08 24.77 -18.04
CA ASP A 475 20.36 25.11 -17.36
C ASP A 475 20.23 25.20 -15.85
N GLY A 476 19.03 25.01 -15.28
CA GLY A 476 18.74 25.12 -13.85
C GLY A 476 18.31 26.51 -13.39
N SER A 477 18.25 27.48 -14.31
CA SER A 477 17.78 28.84 -14.03
C SER A 477 16.25 28.97 -14.12
N GLU A 478 15.73 30.11 -13.75
CA GLU A 478 14.32 30.50 -13.86
C GLU A 478 13.32 29.54 -13.18
N LEU A 479 13.73 28.94 -12.06
CA LEU A 479 12.83 28.12 -11.24
C LEU A 479 11.63 28.94 -10.79
N LYS A 480 10.42 28.46 -11.09
CA LYS A 480 9.17 29.10 -10.69
C LYS A 480 8.11 28.07 -10.33
N ARG A 481 7.45 28.26 -9.18
CA ARG A 481 6.27 27.52 -8.76
C ARG A 481 5.06 28.01 -9.56
N LEU A 482 4.28 27.09 -10.15
CA LEU A 482 3.11 27.37 -10.98
C LEU A 482 1.78 27.10 -10.26
N THR A 483 1.77 26.20 -9.29
CA THR A 483 0.61 25.94 -8.43
C THR A 483 0.97 26.13 -6.97
N GLU A 484 -0.02 26.26 -6.09
CA GLU A 484 0.15 26.49 -4.66
C GLU A 484 -0.87 25.67 -3.86
N ASN A 485 -0.60 25.50 -2.56
CA ASN A 485 -1.52 24.87 -1.60
C ASN A 485 -1.77 23.37 -1.87
N ASP A 486 -0.70 22.63 -2.10
CA ASP A 486 -0.77 21.17 -2.22
C ASP A 486 -1.77 20.72 -3.31
N THR A 487 -1.57 21.23 -4.52
CA THR A 487 -2.45 20.92 -5.66
C THR A 487 -2.34 19.46 -6.09
N ASP A 488 -1.21 18.81 -5.82
CA ASP A 488 -0.86 17.42 -6.19
C ASP A 488 -1.28 17.09 -7.65
N PRO A 489 -0.71 17.78 -8.65
CA PRO A 489 -1.05 17.56 -10.05
C PRO A 489 -0.57 16.19 -10.53
N ARG A 490 -1.44 15.46 -11.23
CA ARG A 490 -1.17 14.10 -11.75
C ARG A 490 -1.40 14.06 -13.25
N GLN A 491 -0.62 13.23 -13.95
CA GLN A 491 -0.66 13.07 -15.41
C GLN A 491 -0.46 14.41 -16.13
N VAL A 492 0.59 15.15 -15.76
CA VAL A 492 0.88 16.45 -16.34
C VAL A 492 1.25 16.31 -17.82
N ARG A 493 0.51 17.00 -18.69
CA ARG A 493 0.72 16.97 -20.14
C ARG A 493 0.69 18.37 -20.72
N LEU A 494 1.64 18.68 -21.58
CA LEU A 494 1.65 19.92 -22.33
C LEU A 494 0.79 19.77 -23.60
N SER A 495 -0.06 20.76 -23.90
CA SER A 495 -0.79 20.81 -25.15
C SER A 495 0.19 20.88 -26.36
N ARG A 496 -0.21 20.32 -27.50
CA ARG A 496 0.64 20.28 -28.72
C ARG A 496 1.10 21.67 -29.21
N ASP A 497 0.28 22.68 -28.97
CA ASP A 497 0.60 24.07 -29.28
C ASP A 497 1.50 24.75 -28.22
N GLY A 498 1.73 24.08 -27.07
CA GLY A 498 2.55 24.58 -25.98
C GLY A 498 1.90 25.62 -25.08
N LYS A 499 0.61 25.93 -25.26
CA LYS A 499 -0.06 27.03 -24.55
C LYS A 499 -0.55 26.68 -23.16
N TYR A 500 -0.87 25.41 -22.92
CA TYR A 500 -1.46 24.94 -21.67
C TYR A 500 -0.82 23.66 -21.19
N LEU A 501 -0.61 23.57 -19.88
CA LEU A 501 -0.40 22.33 -19.15
C LEU A 501 -1.76 21.82 -18.68
N PHE A 502 -2.01 20.54 -18.84
CA PHE A 502 -3.18 19.84 -18.32
C PHE A 502 -2.79 18.88 -17.24
N PHE A 503 -3.66 18.67 -16.27
CA PHE A 503 -3.46 17.70 -15.21
C PHE A 503 -4.78 17.34 -14.52
N LEU A 504 -4.75 16.23 -13.77
CA LEU A 504 -5.79 15.84 -12.81
C LEU A 504 -5.39 16.26 -11.41
N ARG A 505 -6.34 16.79 -10.63
CA ARG A 505 -6.19 16.85 -9.17
C ARG A 505 -6.47 15.47 -8.53
N PRO A 506 -6.07 15.21 -7.29
CA PRO A 506 -6.36 13.95 -6.59
C PRO A 506 -7.84 13.56 -6.58
N SER A 507 -8.73 14.56 -6.58
CA SER A 507 -10.18 14.37 -6.70
C SER A 507 -10.64 13.93 -8.10
N GLY A 508 -9.76 13.88 -9.09
CA GLY A 508 -10.11 13.60 -10.49
C GLY A 508 -10.73 14.81 -11.22
N GLN A 509 -10.51 16.03 -10.75
CA GLN A 509 -10.88 17.25 -11.49
C GLN A 509 -9.86 17.52 -12.59
N LEU A 510 -10.34 17.76 -13.81
CA LEU A 510 -9.54 18.20 -14.94
C LEU A 510 -9.20 19.69 -14.81
N VAL A 511 -7.93 20.03 -14.94
CA VAL A 511 -7.45 21.42 -14.88
C VAL A 511 -6.54 21.67 -16.08
N ARG A 512 -6.64 22.86 -16.68
CA ARG A 512 -5.62 23.42 -17.57
C ARG A 512 -4.97 24.63 -16.92
N LEU A 513 -3.69 24.82 -17.17
CA LEU A 513 -2.89 25.88 -16.61
C LEU A 513 -2.09 26.58 -17.72
N ASN A 514 -2.10 27.87 -17.75
CA ASN A 514 -1.21 28.62 -18.63
C ASN A 514 0.18 28.74 -17.99
N PRO A 515 1.24 28.13 -18.58
CA PRO A 515 2.56 28.05 -17.96
C PRO A 515 3.29 29.39 -17.85
N GLU A 516 2.88 30.41 -18.63
CA GLU A 516 3.51 31.74 -18.59
C GLU A 516 3.07 32.54 -17.36
N ASN A 517 1.76 32.57 -17.08
CA ASN A 517 1.19 33.40 -16.04
C ASN A 517 0.68 32.60 -14.82
N GLY A 518 0.65 31.26 -14.87
CA GLY A 518 0.18 30.40 -13.78
C GLY A 518 -1.36 30.35 -13.62
N ARG A 519 -2.13 30.94 -14.55
CA ARG A 519 -3.58 30.92 -14.46
C ARG A 519 -4.13 29.52 -14.65
N GLN A 520 -4.86 29.05 -13.64
CA GLN A 520 -5.54 27.76 -13.65
C GLN A 520 -7.01 27.93 -14.03
N GLU A 521 -7.51 26.98 -14.82
CA GLU A 521 -8.92 26.92 -15.22
C GLU A 521 -9.41 25.48 -15.08
N THR A 522 -10.42 25.27 -14.24
CA THR A 522 -11.03 23.94 -14.09
C THR A 522 -11.94 23.66 -15.27
N LEU A 523 -11.69 22.55 -15.95
CA LEU A 523 -12.51 22.03 -17.01
C LEU A 523 -13.64 21.19 -16.41
N ARG A 524 -14.75 21.84 -16.05
CA ARG A 524 -15.92 21.21 -15.42
C ARG A 524 -16.59 20.23 -16.35
N PHE A 525 -17.08 19.12 -15.82
CA PHE A 525 -17.85 18.12 -16.55
C PHE A 525 -19.00 17.55 -15.71
N GLU A 526 -19.96 16.94 -16.39
CA GLU A 526 -21.08 16.21 -15.81
C GLU A 526 -21.13 14.82 -16.44
N ALA A 527 -20.39 13.88 -15.88
CA ALA A 527 -20.43 12.48 -16.34
C ALA A 527 -21.64 11.76 -15.73
N ARG A 528 -22.72 11.67 -16.51
CA ARG A 528 -23.97 11.03 -16.09
C ARG A 528 -23.93 9.55 -16.39
N MET A 529 -24.08 8.71 -15.36
CA MET A 529 -23.97 7.27 -15.43
C MET A 529 -25.18 6.59 -14.81
N GLU A 530 -25.51 5.41 -15.33
CA GLU A 530 -26.32 4.41 -14.66
C GLU A 530 -25.37 3.29 -14.23
N ILE A 531 -25.30 3.02 -12.93
CA ILE A 531 -24.45 1.99 -12.32
C ILE A 531 -25.37 0.86 -11.90
N ASP A 532 -25.31 -0.26 -12.60
CA ASP A 532 -25.91 -1.51 -12.16
C ASP A 532 -24.93 -2.24 -11.24
N TYR A 533 -25.20 -2.21 -9.95
CA TYR A 533 -24.31 -2.79 -8.94
C TYR A 533 -24.19 -4.32 -9.02
N ARG A 534 -25.10 -5.02 -9.67
CA ARG A 534 -24.99 -6.47 -9.89
C ARG A 534 -23.97 -6.77 -11.00
N GLU A 535 -24.08 -6.01 -12.10
CA GLU A 535 -23.11 -6.13 -13.21
C GLU A 535 -21.73 -5.59 -12.80
N GLU A 536 -21.67 -4.49 -12.06
CA GLU A 536 -20.40 -3.97 -11.55
C GLU A 536 -19.73 -4.97 -10.58
N ARG A 537 -20.48 -5.64 -9.71
CA ARG A 537 -19.93 -6.68 -8.83
C ARG A 537 -19.35 -7.85 -9.62
N ARG A 538 -19.98 -8.23 -10.71
CA ARG A 538 -19.42 -9.20 -11.67
C ARG A 538 -18.11 -8.68 -12.24
N GLN A 539 -18.09 -7.45 -12.71
CA GLN A 539 -16.90 -6.81 -13.27
C GLN A 539 -15.73 -6.78 -12.26
N ILE A 540 -15.99 -6.38 -11.00
CA ILE A 540 -14.99 -6.37 -9.94
C ILE A 540 -14.40 -7.76 -9.71
N PHE A 541 -15.26 -8.80 -9.66
CA PHE A 541 -14.81 -10.18 -9.48
C PHE A 541 -13.94 -10.65 -10.65
N GLU A 542 -14.42 -10.45 -11.89
CA GLU A 542 -13.71 -10.85 -13.11
C GLU A 542 -12.36 -10.13 -13.25
N GLU A 543 -12.34 -8.83 -12.99
CA GLU A 543 -11.09 -8.03 -13.05
C GLU A 543 -10.07 -8.50 -12.00
N ALA A 544 -10.51 -8.73 -10.76
CA ALA A 544 -9.65 -9.23 -9.69
C ALA A 544 -9.14 -10.66 -9.99
N TRP A 545 -10.02 -11.53 -10.48
CA TRP A 545 -9.67 -12.91 -10.84
C TRP A 545 -8.65 -12.95 -11.99
N ARG A 546 -8.84 -12.16 -13.04
CA ARG A 546 -7.88 -12.06 -14.16
C ARG A 546 -6.55 -11.49 -13.75
N THR A 547 -6.55 -10.43 -12.92
CA THR A 547 -5.31 -9.87 -12.37
C THR A 547 -4.48 -10.94 -11.67
N LEU A 548 -5.11 -11.76 -10.84
CA LEU A 548 -4.44 -12.88 -10.20
C LEU A 548 -3.99 -13.94 -11.21
N ALA A 549 -4.80 -14.23 -12.23
CA ALA A 549 -4.44 -15.19 -13.28
C ALA A 549 -3.16 -14.80 -14.03
N GLN A 550 -2.91 -13.51 -14.18
CA GLN A 550 -1.77 -13.00 -14.94
C GLN A 550 -0.53 -12.73 -14.08
N ASP A 551 -0.72 -12.26 -12.86
CA ASP A 551 0.35 -11.67 -12.05
C ASP A 551 0.70 -12.47 -10.79
N PHE A 552 -0.05 -13.52 -10.44
CA PHE A 552 0.32 -14.38 -9.33
C PHE A 552 1.66 -15.06 -9.62
N TYR A 553 2.57 -15.07 -8.63
CA TYR A 553 3.97 -15.50 -8.82
C TYR A 553 4.14 -16.95 -9.30
N ASP A 554 3.20 -17.84 -8.93
CA ASP A 554 3.19 -19.23 -9.39
C ASP A 554 2.13 -19.43 -10.48
N PRO A 555 2.54 -19.60 -11.75
CA PRO A 555 1.59 -19.78 -12.86
C PRO A 555 0.76 -21.06 -12.77
N GLN A 556 1.13 -21.99 -11.87
CA GLN A 556 0.37 -23.21 -11.60
C GLN A 556 -0.53 -23.10 -10.37
N PHE A 557 -0.60 -21.94 -9.71
CA PHE A 557 -1.46 -21.67 -8.54
C PHE A 557 -1.32 -22.73 -7.43
N HIS A 558 -0.10 -23.19 -7.16
CA HIS A 558 0.19 -24.28 -6.21
C HIS A 558 -0.56 -25.59 -6.54
N GLY A 559 -0.89 -25.82 -7.81
CA GLY A 559 -1.64 -26.99 -8.27
C GLY A 559 -3.15 -26.86 -8.14
N VAL A 560 -3.67 -25.70 -7.76
CA VAL A 560 -5.12 -25.42 -7.67
C VAL A 560 -5.67 -25.08 -9.06
N ASP A 561 -6.81 -25.64 -9.42
CA ASP A 561 -7.54 -25.27 -10.63
C ASP A 561 -8.19 -23.90 -10.45
N TRP A 562 -7.50 -22.86 -10.90
CA TRP A 562 -7.91 -21.46 -10.76
C TRP A 562 -9.24 -21.16 -11.47
N ARG A 563 -9.52 -21.87 -12.58
CA ARG A 563 -10.79 -21.75 -13.30
C ARG A 563 -11.95 -22.40 -12.53
N ALA A 564 -11.72 -23.55 -11.94
CA ALA A 564 -12.74 -24.20 -11.10
C ALA A 564 -13.09 -23.35 -9.87
N LEU A 565 -12.13 -22.60 -9.30
CA LEU A 565 -12.40 -21.65 -8.22
C LEU A 565 -13.27 -20.48 -8.69
N HIS A 566 -13.02 -19.94 -9.87
CA HIS A 566 -13.90 -18.93 -10.47
C HIS A 566 -15.35 -19.42 -10.53
N ASP A 567 -15.56 -20.59 -11.11
CA ASP A 567 -16.92 -21.14 -11.32
C ASP A 567 -17.61 -21.49 -9.99
N LYS A 568 -16.85 -21.81 -8.94
CA LYS A 568 -17.36 -22.05 -7.58
C LYS A 568 -17.76 -20.74 -6.87
N TYR A 569 -16.89 -19.71 -6.90
CA TYR A 569 -17.05 -18.53 -6.05
C TYR A 569 -17.82 -17.37 -6.69
N LEU A 570 -17.80 -17.24 -8.01
CA LEU A 570 -18.53 -16.19 -8.72
C LEU A 570 -20.03 -16.16 -8.37
N PRO A 571 -20.78 -17.30 -8.39
CA PRO A 571 -22.20 -17.29 -8.03
C PRO A 571 -22.46 -16.78 -6.60
N TRP A 572 -21.58 -17.08 -5.64
CA TRP A 572 -21.71 -16.61 -4.26
C TRP A 572 -21.39 -15.10 -4.16
N ALA A 573 -20.35 -14.67 -4.83
CA ALA A 573 -19.95 -13.26 -4.86
C ALA A 573 -21.07 -12.37 -5.44
N LEU A 574 -21.77 -12.83 -6.49
CA LEU A 574 -22.88 -12.10 -7.10
C LEU A 574 -24.12 -12.00 -6.20
N GLN A 575 -24.29 -12.91 -5.24
CA GLN A 575 -25.39 -12.89 -4.27
C GLN A 575 -25.05 -12.13 -2.99
N ALA A 576 -23.81 -11.68 -2.82
CA ALA A 576 -23.41 -10.92 -1.65
C ALA A 576 -24.25 -9.63 -1.52
N SER A 577 -24.79 -9.38 -0.31
CA SER A 577 -25.65 -8.22 -0.05
C SER A 577 -24.87 -6.94 0.14
N THR A 578 -23.65 -7.03 0.67
CA THR A 578 -22.77 -5.89 0.96
C THR A 578 -21.40 -6.04 0.29
N ASN A 579 -20.67 -4.96 0.17
CA ASN A 579 -19.27 -5.01 -0.29
C ASN A 579 -18.38 -5.82 0.67
N ARG A 580 -18.74 -5.87 1.94
CA ARG A 580 -18.04 -6.70 2.93
C ARG A 580 -18.25 -8.18 2.65
N ASP A 581 -19.50 -8.60 2.48
CA ASP A 581 -19.83 -10.01 2.15
C ASP A 581 -19.15 -10.45 0.85
N PHE A 582 -19.12 -9.56 -0.15
CA PHE A 582 -18.39 -9.80 -1.40
C PHE A 582 -16.91 -10.04 -1.15
N ARG A 583 -16.26 -9.17 -0.34
CA ARG A 583 -14.84 -9.33 -0.02
C ARG A 583 -14.55 -10.56 0.82
N ASP A 584 -15.45 -10.94 1.72
CA ASP A 584 -15.34 -12.18 2.48
C ASP A 584 -15.37 -13.40 1.58
N VAL A 585 -16.33 -13.46 0.64
CA VAL A 585 -16.41 -14.54 -0.37
C VAL A 585 -15.16 -14.59 -1.24
N PHE A 586 -14.69 -13.43 -1.71
CA PHE A 586 -13.46 -13.34 -2.52
C PHE A 586 -12.23 -13.79 -1.72
N SER A 587 -12.15 -13.41 -0.44
CA SER A 587 -11.07 -13.83 0.46
C SER A 587 -11.07 -15.34 0.70
N TRP A 588 -12.24 -15.98 0.72
CA TRP A 588 -12.31 -17.45 0.79
C TRP A 588 -11.72 -18.10 -0.45
N MET A 589 -11.99 -17.54 -1.64
CA MET A 589 -11.34 -17.99 -2.88
C MET A 589 -9.81 -17.84 -2.81
N LEU A 590 -9.32 -16.69 -2.33
CA LEU A 590 -7.87 -16.46 -2.13
C LEU A 590 -7.27 -17.44 -1.13
N GLY A 591 -8.03 -17.85 -0.13
CA GLY A 591 -7.59 -18.83 0.88
C GLY A 591 -7.25 -20.20 0.33
N GLU A 592 -7.90 -20.61 -0.76
CA GLU A 592 -7.63 -21.88 -1.45
C GLU A 592 -6.21 -21.93 -2.05
N LEU A 593 -5.61 -20.78 -2.36
CA LEU A 593 -4.23 -20.69 -2.87
C LEU A 593 -3.17 -20.92 -1.78
N ASN A 594 -3.55 -20.88 -0.52
CA ASN A 594 -2.65 -21.01 0.63
C ASN A 594 -1.37 -20.16 0.51
N ALA A 595 -1.48 -18.95 -0.02
CA ALA A 595 -0.38 -18.01 -0.17
C ALA A 595 -0.51 -16.83 0.82
N SER A 596 0.62 -16.23 1.19
CA SER A 596 0.65 -14.99 1.95
C SER A 596 0.47 -13.77 1.06
N HIS A 597 0.25 -12.60 1.68
CA HIS A 597 0.15 -11.31 0.97
C HIS A 597 -1.01 -11.22 -0.04
N LEU A 598 -1.98 -12.12 0.03
CA LEU A 598 -3.23 -12.04 -0.71
C LEU A 598 -4.26 -11.22 0.07
N GLY A 599 -5.16 -10.56 -0.65
CA GLY A 599 -6.28 -9.84 -0.04
C GLY A 599 -7.03 -8.97 -1.03
N ILE A 600 -8.26 -8.61 -0.66
CA ILE A 600 -9.06 -7.60 -1.33
C ILE A 600 -9.51 -6.57 -0.30
N SER A 601 -9.36 -5.30 -0.61
CA SER A 601 -9.82 -4.18 0.21
C SER A 601 -10.59 -3.19 -0.67
N GLY A 602 -11.33 -2.27 -0.07
CA GLY A 602 -12.07 -1.31 -0.87
C GLY A 602 -12.91 -0.35 -0.02
N PRO A 603 -13.55 0.62 -0.66
CA PRO A 603 -14.39 1.58 0.03
C PRO A 603 -15.54 0.85 0.74
N ASP A 604 -15.67 1.11 2.03
CA ASP A 604 -16.83 0.65 2.80
C ASP A 604 -17.91 1.73 2.73
N ARG A 605 -19.05 1.40 2.15
CA ARG A 605 -20.16 2.34 1.99
C ARG A 605 -21.19 2.25 3.12
N ALA A 606 -21.01 1.32 4.05
CA ALA A 606 -21.91 1.21 5.19
C ALA A 606 -21.66 2.36 6.16
N GLU A 607 -22.59 3.28 6.27
CA GLU A 607 -22.61 4.24 7.36
C GLU A 607 -22.96 3.53 8.65
N THR A 608 -22.01 3.46 9.57
CA THR A 608 -22.24 2.91 10.90
C THR A 608 -22.10 4.01 11.94
N GLN A 609 -22.96 3.98 12.96
CA GLN A 609 -22.79 4.85 14.11
C GLN A 609 -21.45 4.53 14.79
N ARG A 610 -20.60 5.52 14.93
CA ARG A 610 -19.30 5.42 15.60
C ARG A 610 -19.22 6.46 16.69
N GLU A 611 -18.98 5.99 17.91
CA GLU A 611 -18.72 6.87 19.05
C GLU A 611 -17.22 6.92 19.32
N ARG A 612 -16.68 8.12 19.44
CA ARG A 612 -15.25 8.33 19.73
C ARG A 612 -15.07 8.48 21.23
N THR A 613 -14.57 7.45 21.90
CA THR A 613 -14.29 7.49 23.34
C THR A 613 -12.94 8.16 23.61
N GLY A 614 -12.93 9.20 24.44
CA GLY A 614 -11.71 9.84 24.92
C GLY A 614 -10.98 8.95 25.91
N LEU A 615 -9.68 8.72 25.68
CA LEU A 615 -8.82 7.87 26.50
C LEU A 615 -7.93 8.74 27.38
N LEU A 616 -7.97 8.49 28.70
CA LEU A 616 -7.17 9.24 29.68
C LEU A 616 -5.75 8.69 29.81
N GLY A 617 -5.54 7.42 29.48
CA GLY A 617 -4.28 6.70 29.71
C GLY A 617 -4.19 6.07 31.09
N VAL A 618 -5.32 5.59 31.60
CA VAL A 618 -5.39 4.86 32.88
C VAL A 618 -6.10 3.52 32.70
N GLU A 619 -5.64 2.51 33.44
CA GLU A 619 -6.41 1.30 33.69
C GLU A 619 -7.16 1.47 35.02
N VAL A 620 -8.44 1.13 35.02
CA VAL A 620 -9.30 1.35 36.19
C VAL A 620 -10.00 0.09 36.64
N GLU A 621 -10.40 0.07 37.93
CA GLU A 621 -11.32 -0.91 38.49
C GLU A 621 -12.51 -0.22 39.14
N PRO A 622 -13.73 -0.73 38.98
CA PRO A 622 -14.90 -0.18 39.64
C PRO A 622 -14.79 -0.27 41.17
N VAL A 623 -15.20 0.82 41.84
CA VAL A 623 -15.40 0.89 43.30
C VAL A 623 -16.76 1.53 43.60
N PRO A 624 -17.32 1.43 44.82
CA PRO A 624 -18.69 1.89 45.07
C PRO A 624 -19.00 3.32 44.70
N ASP A 625 -18.02 4.22 44.73
CA ASP A 625 -18.18 5.65 44.51
C ASP A 625 -17.39 6.16 43.29
N GLY A 626 -16.95 5.28 42.43
CA GLY A 626 -16.23 5.69 41.21
C GLY A 626 -15.39 4.58 40.57
N VAL A 627 -14.25 4.97 39.99
CA VAL A 627 -13.26 4.02 39.46
C VAL A 627 -11.89 4.31 40.04
N ARG A 628 -11.24 3.26 40.59
CA ARG A 628 -9.88 3.34 41.11
C ARG A 628 -8.85 3.12 40.04
N ILE A 629 -7.83 3.96 39.99
CA ILE A 629 -6.71 3.88 39.03
C ILE A 629 -5.77 2.77 39.47
N ARG A 630 -5.57 1.76 38.62
CA ARG A 630 -4.66 0.63 38.79
C ARG A 630 -3.32 0.81 38.13
N HIS A 631 -3.32 1.52 37.00
CA HIS A 631 -2.14 1.83 36.22
C HIS A 631 -2.30 3.16 35.50
N VAL A 632 -1.20 3.88 35.36
CA VAL A 632 -1.10 5.09 34.53
C VAL A 632 -0.11 4.81 33.43
N VAL A 633 -0.56 4.90 32.18
CA VAL A 633 0.30 4.68 31.00
C VAL A 633 1.27 5.85 30.87
N PRO A 634 2.58 5.60 30.85
CA PRO A 634 3.57 6.67 30.68
C PRO A 634 3.34 7.47 29.39
N ARG A 635 3.63 8.78 29.43
CA ARG A 635 3.44 9.71 28.31
C ARG A 635 1.99 9.90 27.85
N SER A 636 1.01 9.30 28.52
CA SER A 636 -0.40 9.51 28.26
C SER A 636 -0.90 10.86 28.81
N PRO A 637 -2.13 11.27 28.50
CA PRO A 637 -2.73 12.46 29.13
C PRO A 637 -2.69 12.42 30.66
N ALA A 638 -2.87 11.26 31.26
CA ALA A 638 -2.84 11.07 32.71
C ALA A 638 -1.44 11.17 33.34
N ASP A 639 -0.37 11.11 32.55
CA ASP A 639 1.02 11.23 33.00
C ASP A 639 1.61 12.63 32.82
N ARG A 640 0.92 13.55 32.14
CA ARG A 640 1.38 14.92 31.93
C ARG A 640 1.42 15.70 33.25
N GLU A 641 2.38 16.57 33.44
CA GLU A 641 2.56 17.32 34.68
C GLU A 641 1.29 18.07 35.14
N GLU A 642 0.59 18.69 34.22
CA GLU A 642 -0.62 19.49 34.49
C GLU A 642 -1.86 18.65 34.81
N SER A 643 -1.93 17.41 34.31
CA SER A 643 -3.09 16.51 34.43
C SER A 643 -2.76 15.19 35.11
N ARG A 644 -1.65 15.13 35.83
CA ARG A 644 -1.12 13.89 36.43
C ARG A 644 -2.08 13.24 37.39
N LEU A 645 -2.34 11.96 37.11
CA LEU A 645 -3.11 11.06 37.97
C LEU A 645 -2.15 10.04 38.59
N HIS A 646 -2.55 9.47 39.75
CA HIS A 646 -1.71 8.50 40.47
C HIS A 646 -2.43 7.18 40.69
N VAL A 647 -1.70 6.10 40.72
CA VAL A 647 -2.19 4.77 41.08
C VAL A 647 -2.79 4.85 42.50
N GLY A 648 -3.97 4.26 42.67
CA GLY A 648 -4.72 4.25 43.93
C GLY A 648 -5.69 5.43 44.10
N GLU A 649 -5.59 6.50 43.29
CA GLU A 649 -6.63 7.54 43.29
C GLU A 649 -7.96 7.03 42.69
N VAL A 650 -9.06 7.60 43.14
CA VAL A 650 -10.42 7.29 42.66
C VAL A 650 -11.00 8.47 41.90
N ILE A 651 -11.36 8.25 40.65
CA ILE A 651 -12.12 9.22 39.85
C ILE A 651 -13.59 9.08 40.28
N THR A 652 -14.14 10.11 40.94
CA THR A 652 -15.50 10.12 41.48
C THR A 652 -16.50 10.83 40.59
N ALA A 653 -16.07 11.80 39.77
CA ALA A 653 -16.94 12.49 38.84
C ALA A 653 -16.20 12.94 37.58
N VAL A 654 -16.92 13.04 36.46
CA VAL A 654 -16.46 13.55 35.18
C VAL A 654 -17.39 14.69 34.75
N ASP A 655 -16.87 15.89 34.54
CA ASP A 655 -17.63 17.11 34.21
C ASP A 655 -18.80 17.40 35.18
N GLY A 656 -18.66 16.92 36.40
CA GLY A 656 -19.67 17.07 37.47
C GLY A 656 -20.67 15.92 37.57
N THR A 657 -20.70 15.03 36.61
CA THR A 657 -21.51 13.79 36.68
C THR A 657 -20.82 12.76 37.54
N PRO A 658 -21.44 12.27 38.64
CA PRO A 658 -20.86 11.21 39.48
C PRO A 658 -20.67 9.89 38.70
N VAL A 659 -19.49 9.29 38.80
CA VAL A 659 -19.20 7.99 38.16
C VAL A 659 -20.11 6.88 38.70
N ALA A 660 -20.50 6.94 39.96
CA ALA A 660 -21.40 5.96 40.59
C ALA A 660 -22.82 5.95 39.99
N GLU A 661 -23.21 7.00 39.24
CA GLU A 661 -24.52 7.08 38.59
C GLU A 661 -24.58 6.42 37.21
N VAL A 662 -23.44 5.94 36.71
CA VAL A 662 -23.35 5.30 35.40
C VAL A 662 -22.86 3.85 35.53
N ASP A 663 -23.38 2.98 34.66
CA ASP A 663 -22.93 1.57 34.61
C ASP A 663 -21.50 1.41 34.09
N ASN A 664 -21.13 2.29 33.17
CA ASN A 664 -19.83 2.24 32.47
C ASN A 664 -19.16 3.62 32.47
N PHE A 665 -18.04 3.73 33.17
CA PHE A 665 -17.24 4.93 33.29
C PHE A 665 -16.93 5.58 31.94
N TYR A 666 -16.59 4.77 30.91
CA TYR A 666 -16.19 5.29 29.61
C TYR A 666 -17.32 5.98 28.84
N ARG A 667 -18.58 5.78 29.22
CA ARG A 667 -19.72 6.55 28.66
C ARG A 667 -19.57 8.06 28.90
N LEU A 668 -18.99 8.43 30.04
CA LEU A 668 -18.73 9.85 30.37
C LEU A 668 -17.62 10.48 29.53
N LEU A 669 -16.89 9.66 28.78
CA LEU A 669 -15.76 10.06 27.92
C LEU A 669 -16.08 9.95 26.42
N VAL A 670 -17.32 9.58 26.05
CA VAL A 670 -17.77 9.58 24.65
C VAL A 670 -17.75 11.01 24.11
N ASP A 671 -17.21 11.18 22.89
CA ASP A 671 -17.02 12.46 22.19
C ASP A 671 -16.16 13.49 22.95
N LYS A 672 -15.30 13.00 23.86
CA LYS A 672 -14.37 13.83 24.63
C LYS A 672 -12.93 13.85 24.10
N VAL A 673 -12.67 13.26 22.95
CA VAL A 673 -11.33 13.33 22.33
C VAL A 673 -10.95 14.80 22.11
N ASP A 674 -9.76 15.19 22.59
CA ASP A 674 -9.20 16.55 22.56
C ASP A 674 -10.00 17.62 23.31
N ALA A 675 -11.14 17.26 23.93
CA ALA A 675 -11.92 18.17 24.76
C ALA A 675 -11.27 18.38 26.13
N ARG A 676 -11.52 19.52 26.76
CA ARG A 676 -11.14 19.74 28.17
C ARG A 676 -12.16 19.05 29.06
N VAL A 677 -11.74 18.04 29.79
CA VAL A 677 -12.57 17.28 30.72
C VAL A 677 -12.14 17.58 32.15
N ARG A 678 -13.11 17.85 33.02
CA ARG A 678 -12.88 18.06 34.44
C ARG A 678 -13.14 16.78 35.22
N LEU A 679 -12.11 16.24 35.84
CA LEU A 679 -12.19 15.09 36.72
C LEU A 679 -12.23 15.56 38.18
N THR A 680 -13.11 14.97 39.00
CA THR A 680 -13.03 15.02 40.48
C THR A 680 -12.32 13.76 40.91
N VAL A 681 -11.18 13.93 41.57
CA VAL A 681 -10.28 12.82 41.93
C VAL A 681 -10.08 12.82 43.44
N ARG A 682 -10.29 11.68 44.10
CA ARG A 682 -10.05 11.50 45.54
C ARG A 682 -8.76 10.68 45.75
N ALA A 683 -7.85 11.26 46.50
CA ALA A 683 -6.61 10.59 46.89
C ALA A 683 -6.85 9.50 47.95
N PRO A 684 -5.93 8.54 48.16
CA PRO A 684 -6.04 7.50 49.20
C PRO A 684 -6.20 8.03 50.61
N ASP A 685 -5.71 9.25 50.89
CA ASP A 685 -5.84 9.94 52.18
C ASP A 685 -7.21 10.65 52.37
N GLY A 686 -8.11 10.52 51.39
CA GLY A 686 -9.46 11.10 51.38
C GLY A 686 -9.55 12.54 50.86
N ARG A 687 -8.44 13.22 50.58
CA ARG A 687 -8.44 14.56 49.97
C ARG A 687 -8.96 14.51 48.55
N THR A 688 -9.79 15.49 48.18
CA THR A 688 -10.33 15.60 46.83
C THR A 688 -9.70 16.78 46.09
N ARG A 689 -9.36 16.56 44.79
CA ARG A 689 -8.85 17.60 43.91
C ARG A 689 -9.54 17.55 42.56
N THR A 690 -9.45 18.66 41.84
CA THR A 690 -9.93 18.77 40.46
C THR A 690 -8.74 18.68 39.51
N VAL A 691 -8.89 17.87 38.46
CA VAL A 691 -7.92 17.70 37.41
C VAL A 691 -8.56 18.04 36.07
N ILE A 692 -7.93 18.92 35.30
CA ILE A 692 -8.34 19.18 33.92
C ILE A 692 -7.46 18.37 32.99
N ILE A 693 -8.05 17.52 32.17
CA ILE A 693 -7.34 16.61 31.29
C ILE A 693 -7.91 16.71 29.86
N ARG A 694 -7.10 16.45 28.86
CA ARG A 694 -7.50 16.31 27.45
C ARG A 694 -7.32 14.86 27.02
N PRO A 695 -8.39 14.08 26.93
CA PRO A 695 -8.33 12.70 26.47
C PRO A 695 -7.86 12.61 25.02
N VAL A 696 -7.18 11.53 24.64
CA VAL A 696 -6.75 11.23 23.29
C VAL A 696 -7.63 10.19 22.62
N GLY A 697 -7.63 10.08 21.29
CA GLY A 697 -8.39 9.08 20.56
C GLY A 697 -7.69 7.71 20.47
N SER A 698 -6.39 7.66 20.77
CA SER A 698 -5.60 6.41 20.77
C SER A 698 -4.48 6.48 21.79
N LEU A 699 -4.16 5.34 22.41
CA LEU A 699 -3.01 5.16 23.29
C LEU A 699 -1.95 4.21 22.70
N ASN A 700 -2.11 3.80 21.44
CA ASN A 700 -1.24 2.78 20.82
C ASN A 700 0.24 3.15 20.90
N GLU A 701 0.59 4.40 20.62
CA GLU A 701 1.97 4.87 20.70
C GLU A 701 2.50 4.84 22.16
N ALA A 702 1.73 5.36 23.11
CA ALA A 702 2.13 5.39 24.53
C ALA A 702 2.31 3.97 25.09
N LEU A 703 1.40 3.05 24.76
CA LEU A 703 1.49 1.64 25.15
C LEU A 703 2.68 0.93 24.49
N TYR A 704 2.95 1.25 23.23
CA TYR A 704 4.12 0.73 22.54
C TYR A 704 5.43 1.23 23.20
N GLU A 705 5.53 2.50 23.52
CA GLU A 705 6.70 3.07 24.19
C GLU A 705 6.90 2.50 25.60
N GLU A 706 5.83 2.28 26.34
CA GLU A 706 5.88 1.60 27.63
C GLU A 706 6.38 0.14 27.49
N TRP A 707 5.89 -0.56 26.45
CA TRP A 707 6.33 -1.91 26.14
C TRP A 707 7.83 -1.96 25.83
N VAL A 708 8.36 -1.03 25.00
CA VAL A 708 9.79 -0.91 24.68
C VAL A 708 10.60 -0.57 25.93
N ALA A 709 10.17 0.43 26.71
CA ALA A 709 10.85 0.86 27.93
C ALA A 709 10.97 -0.29 28.95
N THR A 710 9.92 -1.07 29.11
CA THR A 710 9.91 -2.25 29.99
C THR A 710 10.97 -3.28 29.56
N ARG A 711 11.06 -3.59 28.25
CA ARG A 711 12.05 -4.55 27.73
C ARG A 711 13.47 -4.04 27.84
N ARG A 712 13.67 -2.76 27.63
CA ARG A 712 14.96 -2.09 27.87
C ARG A 712 15.39 -2.23 29.33
N ALA A 713 14.50 -1.91 30.26
CA ALA A 713 14.77 -2.06 31.69
C ALA A 713 15.06 -3.52 32.09
N LEU A 714 14.33 -4.49 31.52
CA LEU A 714 14.62 -5.90 31.72
C LEU A 714 15.99 -6.31 31.17
N THR A 715 16.34 -5.84 29.97
CA THR A 715 17.66 -6.12 29.37
C THR A 715 18.79 -5.56 30.23
N GLU A 716 18.66 -4.34 30.69
CA GLU A 716 19.63 -3.71 31.59
C GLU A 716 19.76 -4.46 32.89
N ARG A 717 18.63 -4.82 33.49
CA ARG A 717 18.62 -5.59 34.75
C ARG A 717 19.30 -6.96 34.59
N TYR A 718 18.95 -7.73 33.57
CA TYR A 718 19.49 -9.09 33.39
C TYR A 718 20.96 -9.10 32.93
N SER A 719 21.39 -8.05 32.25
CA SER A 719 22.79 -7.90 31.82
C SER A 719 23.68 -7.12 32.80
N ASN A 720 23.15 -6.70 33.95
CA ASN A 720 23.83 -5.76 34.85
C ASN A 720 24.33 -4.50 34.16
N GLY A 721 23.49 -3.93 33.28
CA GLY A 721 23.78 -2.71 32.53
C GLY A 721 24.71 -2.87 31.34
N ARG A 722 25.15 -4.10 31.01
CA ARG A 722 26.13 -4.36 29.96
C ARG A 722 25.56 -4.33 28.55
N LEU A 723 24.26 -4.66 28.37
CA LEU A 723 23.60 -4.72 27.07
C LEU A 723 22.60 -3.57 26.89
N GLY A 724 22.55 -3.03 25.68
CA GLY A 724 21.48 -2.15 25.24
C GLY A 724 20.36 -2.93 24.54
N TYR A 725 19.21 -2.29 24.37
CA TYR A 725 18.04 -2.88 23.73
C TYR A 725 17.43 -1.92 22.72
N ILE A 726 17.18 -2.41 21.51
CA ILE A 726 16.51 -1.68 20.43
C ILE A 726 15.39 -2.54 19.87
N HIS A 727 14.18 -2.00 19.80
CA HIS A 727 13.07 -2.60 19.06
C HIS A 727 12.90 -1.92 17.71
N VAL A 728 12.86 -2.70 16.64
CA VAL A 728 12.57 -2.23 15.28
C VAL A 728 11.10 -2.52 15.00
N GLN A 729 10.24 -1.51 15.10
CA GLN A 729 8.79 -1.67 15.05
C GLN A 729 8.28 -2.10 13.66
N GLY A 730 8.90 -1.59 12.60
CA GLY A 730 8.59 -1.92 11.21
C GLY A 730 9.84 -1.78 10.35
N MET A 731 9.87 -2.41 9.19
CA MET A 731 10.94 -2.24 8.22
C MET A 731 10.65 -1.04 7.30
N ASN A 732 10.60 0.16 7.90
CA ASN A 732 10.35 1.43 7.23
C ASN A 732 11.36 2.49 7.65
N TRP A 733 11.37 3.62 6.95
CA TRP A 733 12.37 4.67 7.19
C TRP A 733 12.31 5.27 8.61
N PRO A 734 11.15 5.63 9.18
CA PRO A 734 11.10 6.14 10.55
C PRO A 734 11.64 5.15 11.61
N SER A 735 11.42 3.86 11.41
CA SER A 735 11.99 2.83 12.30
C SER A 735 13.50 2.69 12.11
N PHE A 736 14.02 2.88 10.90
CA PHE A 736 15.46 2.89 10.63
C PHE A 736 16.14 4.08 11.29
N GLU A 737 15.60 5.29 11.16
CA GLU A 737 16.12 6.49 11.83
C GLU A 737 16.11 6.35 13.35
N ARG A 738 15.03 5.78 13.90
CA ARG A 738 14.96 5.44 15.31
C ARG A 738 16.06 4.44 15.69
N PHE A 739 16.27 3.42 14.89
CA PHE A 739 17.34 2.42 15.10
C PHE A 739 18.71 3.10 15.16
N GLU A 740 19.05 3.97 14.21
CA GLU A 740 20.31 4.70 14.22
C GLU A 740 20.48 5.56 15.49
N ARG A 741 19.45 6.29 15.89
CA ARG A 741 19.45 7.08 17.12
C ARG A 741 19.68 6.21 18.35
N GLU A 742 19.02 5.06 18.41
CA GLU A 742 19.11 4.13 19.56
C GLU A 742 20.46 3.41 19.65
N LEU A 743 21.24 3.32 18.56
CA LEU A 743 22.62 2.82 18.64
C LEU A 743 23.47 3.66 19.61
N VAL A 744 23.19 4.96 19.70
CA VAL A 744 23.84 5.87 20.66
C VAL A 744 23.02 5.93 21.95
N ALA A 745 21.73 6.20 21.90
CA ALA A 745 20.90 6.40 23.08
C ALA A 745 20.80 5.15 23.98
N SER A 746 20.74 3.96 23.40
CA SER A 746 20.68 2.68 24.14
C SER A 746 22.00 1.92 24.14
N GLY A 747 22.88 2.17 23.17
CA GLY A 747 24.11 1.40 22.96
C GLY A 747 25.38 2.05 23.45
N GLN A 748 25.40 3.36 23.73
CA GLN A 748 26.61 4.04 24.20
C GLN A 748 27.07 3.47 25.54
N GLY A 749 28.36 3.12 25.64
CA GLY A 749 28.95 2.51 26.83
C GLY A 749 28.59 1.03 27.05
N LYS A 750 27.72 0.45 26.22
CA LYS A 750 27.34 -0.97 26.30
C LYS A 750 28.36 -1.87 25.61
N GLU A 751 28.41 -3.14 26.04
CA GLU A 751 29.26 -4.18 25.46
C GLU A 751 28.64 -4.81 24.22
N GLY A 752 27.31 -4.79 24.10
CA GLY A 752 26.55 -5.34 23.00
C GLY A 752 25.10 -4.84 22.97
N LEU A 753 24.35 -5.27 21.95
CA LEU A 753 22.96 -4.91 21.73
C LEU A 753 22.07 -6.13 21.56
N ILE A 754 20.84 -6.02 22.04
CA ILE A 754 19.70 -6.87 21.67
C ILE A 754 18.88 -6.08 20.65
N ILE A 755 18.74 -6.61 19.44
CA ILE A 755 17.89 -6.07 18.37
C ILE A 755 16.65 -6.91 18.29
N ASP A 756 15.50 -6.32 18.57
CA ASP A 756 14.23 -7.05 18.65
C ASP A 756 13.35 -6.72 17.43
N VAL A 757 13.07 -7.73 16.61
CA VAL A 757 12.16 -7.64 15.44
C VAL A 757 10.88 -8.44 15.65
N ARG A 758 10.55 -8.80 16.90
CA ARG A 758 9.26 -9.42 17.23
C ARG A 758 8.12 -8.44 16.94
N TYR A 759 7.01 -8.95 16.42
CA TYR A 759 5.83 -8.16 16.03
C TYR A 759 6.09 -7.13 14.90
N ASN A 760 7.21 -7.21 14.20
CA ASN A 760 7.52 -6.36 13.07
C ASN A 760 6.83 -6.91 11.80
N GLY A 761 5.91 -6.14 11.22
CA GLY A 761 5.10 -6.52 10.06
C GLY A 761 5.80 -6.46 8.72
N GLY A 762 7.13 -6.21 8.68
CA GLY A 762 7.90 -6.12 7.44
C GLY A 762 7.98 -4.70 6.87
N GLY A 763 8.29 -4.62 5.61
CA GLY A 763 8.56 -3.39 4.83
C GLY A 763 9.71 -3.60 3.85
N TRP A 764 10.77 -2.73 3.90
CA TRP A 764 11.84 -2.74 2.89
C TRP A 764 13.24 -2.36 3.40
N THR A 765 13.45 -2.04 4.69
CA THR A 765 14.70 -1.47 5.20
C THR A 765 15.72 -2.47 5.75
N THR A 766 15.54 -3.77 5.56
CA THR A 766 16.47 -4.79 6.06
C THR A 766 17.92 -4.52 5.63
N ASP A 767 18.17 -4.21 4.36
CA ASP A 767 19.53 -4.00 3.85
C ASP A 767 20.21 -2.77 4.45
N TYR A 768 19.46 -1.75 4.82
CA TYR A 768 19.97 -0.59 5.57
C TYR A 768 20.42 -0.98 6.98
N LEU A 769 19.63 -1.78 7.70
CA LEU A 769 20.04 -2.30 9.01
C LEU A 769 21.30 -3.17 8.88
N LEU A 770 21.35 -4.04 7.87
CA LEU A 770 22.51 -4.88 7.61
C LEU A 770 23.75 -4.06 7.27
N THR A 771 23.63 -2.97 6.51
CA THR A 771 24.73 -2.06 6.22
C THR A 771 25.36 -1.51 7.50
N VAL A 772 24.54 -1.16 8.50
CA VAL A 772 25.01 -0.69 9.82
C VAL A 772 25.70 -1.80 10.62
N LEU A 773 25.18 -3.02 10.55
CA LEU A 773 25.60 -4.15 11.38
C LEU A 773 26.76 -4.97 10.80
N THR A 774 27.05 -4.84 9.51
CA THR A 774 28.11 -5.60 8.82
C THR A 774 29.40 -4.81 8.63
N VAL A 775 29.46 -3.58 9.08
CA VAL A 775 30.68 -2.76 9.03
C VAL A 775 31.81 -3.44 9.78
N ARG A 776 32.92 -3.67 9.08
CA ARG A 776 34.13 -4.24 9.67
C ARG A 776 35.14 -3.15 9.96
N ARG A 777 35.57 -3.09 11.20
CA ARG A 777 36.63 -2.18 11.61
C ARG A 777 37.95 -2.54 10.91
N HIS A 778 38.50 -1.63 10.12
CA HIS A 778 39.79 -1.81 9.40
C HIS A 778 40.84 -0.76 9.79
N ALA A 779 40.41 0.35 10.38
CA ALA A 779 41.26 1.45 10.80
C ALA A 779 40.62 2.19 11.98
N TYR A 780 41.38 3.06 12.63
CA TYR A 780 40.87 4.01 13.62
C TYR A 780 41.55 5.36 13.44
N THR A 781 40.86 6.41 13.86
CA THR A 781 41.37 7.79 13.81
C THR A 781 41.72 8.21 15.22
N ILE A 782 42.87 8.85 15.37
CA ILE A 782 43.34 9.37 16.64
C ILE A 782 43.56 10.88 16.47
N PRO A 783 42.88 11.75 17.24
CA PRO A 783 43.13 13.18 17.22
C PRO A 783 44.48 13.50 17.86
N ARG A 784 45.10 14.58 17.40
CA ARG A 784 46.44 15.01 17.84
C ARG A 784 46.59 15.00 19.37
N GLY A 785 45.64 15.55 20.12
CA GLY A 785 45.72 15.62 21.59
C GLY A 785 45.64 14.26 22.31
N ALA A 786 45.16 13.21 21.65
CA ALA A 786 45.07 11.84 22.21
C ALA A 786 46.25 10.96 21.80
N ALA A 787 46.98 11.29 20.73
CA ALA A 787 48.04 10.47 20.15
C ALA A 787 49.24 10.26 21.05
N GLU A 788 49.55 11.21 21.91
CA GLU A 788 50.76 11.21 22.78
C GLU A 788 50.66 10.24 23.96
N ARG A 789 49.48 9.86 24.37
CA ARG A 789 49.24 9.02 25.56
C ARG A 789 48.15 7.96 25.33
N LEU A 790 48.27 7.16 24.27
CA LEU A 790 47.31 6.07 23.94
C LEU A 790 47.29 4.93 24.96
N ASP A 791 48.24 4.90 25.90
CA ASP A 791 48.29 3.97 27.02
C ASP A 791 47.23 4.25 28.11
N LEU A 792 46.75 5.50 28.17
CA LEU A 792 45.72 5.87 29.16
C LEU A 792 44.40 5.17 28.88
N PRO A 793 43.65 4.75 29.92
CA PRO A 793 42.41 3.98 29.75
C PRO A 793 41.38 4.65 28.86
N ASP A 794 41.16 5.96 29.01
CA ASP A 794 40.25 6.77 28.22
C ASP A 794 40.69 6.91 26.75
N ARG A 795 41.98 6.81 26.44
CA ARG A 795 42.53 6.93 25.10
C ARG A 795 42.73 5.59 24.40
N ARG A 796 42.89 4.48 25.14
CA ARG A 796 42.89 3.13 24.55
C ARG A 796 41.63 2.82 23.76
N ALA A 797 40.51 3.46 24.10
CA ALA A 797 39.23 3.30 23.40
C ALA A 797 39.32 3.66 21.90
N PHE A 798 40.20 4.59 21.48
CA PHE A 798 40.42 4.92 20.07
C PHE A 798 40.82 3.71 19.22
N ARG A 799 41.61 2.79 19.77
CA ARG A 799 42.03 1.55 19.05
C ARG A 799 40.88 0.56 18.87
N ALA A 800 39.91 0.62 19.74
CA ALA A 800 38.75 -0.27 19.70
C ALA A 800 37.52 0.35 19.03
N HIS A 801 37.62 1.63 18.71
CA HIS A 801 36.49 2.40 18.19
C HIS A 801 36.55 2.55 16.66
N TYR A 802 35.38 2.45 16.00
CA TYR A 802 35.24 2.86 14.62
C TYR A 802 34.51 4.21 14.58
N PRO A 803 35.08 5.25 13.94
CA PRO A 803 34.45 6.58 13.93
C PRO A 803 33.26 6.63 12.95
N PHE A 804 32.16 5.96 13.30
CA PHE A 804 30.95 6.05 12.53
C PHE A 804 30.34 7.46 12.61
N GLY A 805 29.67 7.89 11.54
CA GLY A 805 29.18 9.25 11.38
C GLY A 805 30.20 10.23 10.80
N GLU A 806 31.50 9.86 10.77
CA GLU A 806 32.57 10.66 10.12
C GLU A 806 32.81 10.20 8.66
N ARG A 807 32.72 8.89 8.40
CA ARG A 807 33.12 8.27 7.11
C ARG A 807 32.04 7.53 6.38
N LEU A 808 30.91 7.28 7.02
CA LEU A 808 29.82 6.47 6.47
C LEU A 808 28.56 7.31 6.30
N PRO A 809 27.75 7.00 5.29
CA PRO A 809 26.44 7.66 5.11
C PRO A 809 25.47 7.32 6.24
N PHE A 810 25.68 6.16 6.92
CA PHE A 810 24.90 5.70 8.06
C PHE A 810 25.80 5.41 9.25
N ALA A 811 25.20 5.22 10.44
CA ALA A 811 25.91 4.74 11.61
C ALA A 811 26.58 3.37 11.37
N ALA A 812 27.46 2.96 12.26
CA ALA A 812 28.04 1.62 12.26
C ALA A 812 28.04 1.04 13.67
N TRP A 813 27.69 -0.23 13.79
CA TRP A 813 27.81 -0.97 15.03
C TRP A 813 28.78 -2.12 14.88
N THR A 814 29.91 -2.07 15.61
CA THR A 814 31.01 -3.05 15.48
C THR A 814 31.22 -3.93 16.72
N LYS A 815 30.27 -3.85 17.69
CA LYS A 815 30.26 -4.68 18.90
C LYS A 815 29.27 -5.85 18.75
N PRO A 816 29.31 -6.84 19.64
CA PRO A 816 28.40 -7.97 19.59
C PRO A 816 26.93 -7.57 19.54
N VAL A 817 26.14 -8.36 18.82
CA VAL A 817 24.69 -8.23 18.73
C VAL A 817 24.03 -9.59 18.89
N ALA A 818 22.79 -9.58 19.40
CA ALA A 818 21.87 -10.71 19.32
C ALA A 818 20.52 -10.19 18.81
N ALA A 819 19.80 -11.01 18.07
CA ALA A 819 18.48 -10.65 17.55
C ALA A 819 17.36 -11.49 18.16
N LEU A 820 16.18 -10.88 18.35
CA LEU A 820 14.97 -11.56 18.79
C LEU A 820 13.94 -11.56 17.66
N CYS A 821 13.33 -12.73 17.41
CA CYS A 821 12.21 -12.89 16.46
C CYS A 821 11.08 -13.74 17.05
N ASN A 822 9.89 -13.64 16.47
CA ASN A 822 8.76 -14.50 16.82
C ASN A 822 7.85 -14.76 15.60
N GLN A 823 6.79 -15.53 15.81
CA GLN A 823 5.80 -15.89 14.78
C GLN A 823 5.09 -14.68 14.13
N ASN A 824 5.21 -13.50 14.71
CA ASN A 824 4.68 -12.24 14.17
C ASN A 824 5.77 -11.35 13.53
N SER A 825 7.01 -11.85 13.45
CA SER A 825 8.01 -11.28 12.55
C SER A 825 7.66 -11.70 11.12
N PHE A 826 7.33 -10.73 10.27
CA PHE A 826 6.67 -10.98 8.99
C PHE A 826 7.42 -10.32 7.82
N SER A 827 7.43 -10.95 6.64
CA SER A 827 7.94 -10.37 5.39
C SER A 827 9.40 -9.87 5.53
N ASN A 828 9.70 -8.59 5.33
CA ASN A 828 11.05 -8.03 5.41
C ASN A 828 11.72 -8.21 6.78
N ALA A 829 10.97 -8.38 7.87
CA ALA A 829 11.52 -8.75 9.19
C ALA A 829 12.01 -10.20 9.23
N GLU A 830 11.42 -11.07 8.42
CA GLU A 830 11.91 -12.44 8.22
C GLU A 830 13.20 -12.45 7.41
N ILE A 831 13.29 -11.60 6.38
CA ILE A 831 14.52 -11.40 5.60
C ILE A 831 15.66 -10.94 6.53
N PHE A 832 15.38 -9.99 7.46
CA PHE A 832 16.36 -9.58 8.45
C PHE A 832 16.81 -10.75 9.34
N SER A 833 15.86 -11.52 9.87
CA SER A 833 16.15 -12.68 10.73
C SER A 833 16.96 -13.75 9.99
N HIS A 834 16.61 -14.02 8.74
CA HIS A 834 17.34 -14.93 7.85
C HIS A 834 18.76 -14.46 7.59
N ALA A 835 18.93 -13.19 7.16
CA ALA A 835 20.23 -12.60 6.89
C ALA A 835 21.11 -12.53 8.15
N PHE A 836 20.54 -12.15 9.29
CA PHE A 836 21.24 -12.09 10.57
C PHE A 836 21.87 -13.44 10.94
N LYS A 837 21.11 -14.52 10.76
CA LYS A 837 21.58 -15.90 10.97
C LYS A 837 22.64 -16.33 9.95
N ASN A 838 22.37 -16.13 8.66
CA ASN A 838 23.24 -16.61 7.58
C ASN A 838 24.57 -15.84 7.50
N LEU A 839 24.56 -14.56 7.83
CA LEU A 839 25.79 -13.75 7.90
C LEU A 839 26.57 -13.96 9.21
N GLY A 840 26.04 -14.74 10.14
CA GLY A 840 26.70 -15.04 11.41
C GLY A 840 26.92 -13.81 12.28
N LEU A 841 25.97 -12.83 12.27
CA LEU A 841 26.13 -11.57 13.01
C LEU A 841 26.07 -11.76 14.51
N GLY A 842 25.37 -12.80 14.98
CA GLY A 842 25.22 -13.15 16.39
C GLY A 842 24.12 -14.18 16.63
N PRO A 843 23.77 -14.46 17.89
CA PRO A 843 22.66 -15.36 18.23
C PRO A 843 21.32 -14.79 17.78
N LEU A 844 20.55 -15.59 17.04
CA LEU A 844 19.13 -15.34 16.77
C LEU A 844 18.30 -16.17 17.77
N VAL A 845 17.45 -15.53 18.57
CA VAL A 845 16.71 -16.13 19.67
C VAL A 845 15.20 -15.89 19.50
N GLY A 846 14.40 -16.90 19.74
CA GLY A 846 12.95 -16.83 19.69
C GLY A 846 12.32 -18.09 19.11
N VAL A 847 11.18 -17.92 18.48
CA VAL A 847 10.47 -18.97 17.73
C VAL A 847 10.53 -18.66 16.24
N PRO A 848 10.28 -19.65 15.36
CA PRO A 848 10.23 -19.42 13.93
C PRO A 848 9.34 -18.23 13.55
N THR A 849 9.71 -17.53 12.50
CA THR A 849 8.95 -16.39 11.95
C THR A 849 7.73 -16.88 11.16
N PHE A 850 6.91 -15.98 10.65
CA PHE A 850 5.61 -16.30 10.03
C PHE A 850 5.73 -17.22 8.80
N GLY A 851 6.79 -17.11 7.99
CA GLY A 851 6.93 -17.86 6.74
C GLY A 851 6.23 -17.19 5.56
N ALA A 852 6.42 -15.87 5.40
CA ALA A 852 5.72 -15.08 4.40
C ALA A 852 6.66 -14.09 3.67
N VAL A 853 7.75 -14.64 3.12
CA VAL A 853 8.74 -13.82 2.39
C VAL A 853 8.44 -13.83 0.90
N ILE A 854 7.83 -12.76 0.41
CA ILE A 854 7.58 -12.54 -1.02
C ILE A 854 7.36 -11.07 -1.30
N SER A 855 7.75 -10.58 -2.47
CA SER A 855 7.40 -9.24 -2.94
C SER A 855 5.93 -9.16 -3.29
N THR A 856 5.28 -8.07 -2.93
CA THR A 856 3.84 -7.89 -3.07
C THR A 856 3.52 -6.55 -3.72
N GLY A 857 2.51 -6.54 -4.55
CA GLY A 857 1.91 -5.37 -5.16
C GLY A 857 0.40 -5.47 -5.16
N GLY A 858 -0.24 -4.79 -6.08
CA GLY A 858 -1.68 -4.91 -6.29
C GLY A 858 -2.21 -3.96 -7.34
N VAL A 859 -3.46 -4.13 -7.66
CA VAL A 859 -4.17 -3.39 -8.71
C VAL A 859 -5.46 -2.81 -8.17
N GLY A 860 -5.72 -1.55 -8.54
CA GLY A 860 -6.99 -0.89 -8.27
C GLY A 860 -8.07 -1.34 -9.26
N LEU A 861 -9.26 -1.66 -8.75
CA LEU A 861 -10.42 -2.13 -9.51
C LEU A 861 -11.36 -0.98 -9.87
N ILE A 862 -12.35 -1.25 -10.70
CA ILE A 862 -13.28 -0.24 -11.26
C ILE A 862 -14.03 0.58 -10.20
N ASP A 863 -14.32 0.00 -9.04
CA ASP A 863 -15.06 0.64 -7.94
C ASP A 863 -14.17 1.35 -6.91
N GLY A 864 -12.84 1.33 -7.12
CA GLY A 864 -11.85 1.79 -6.16
C GLY A 864 -11.43 0.73 -5.14
N SER A 865 -11.93 -0.51 -5.25
CA SER A 865 -11.36 -1.64 -4.52
C SER A 865 -9.95 -1.93 -4.99
N PHE A 866 -9.17 -2.60 -4.12
CA PHE A 866 -7.79 -2.94 -4.39
C PHE A 866 -7.54 -4.42 -4.10
N VAL A 867 -7.05 -5.14 -5.08
CA VAL A 867 -6.60 -6.51 -4.91
C VAL A 867 -5.09 -6.54 -4.70
N ARG A 868 -4.67 -7.17 -3.60
CA ARG A 868 -3.27 -7.36 -3.26
C ARG A 868 -2.85 -8.76 -3.66
N LEU A 869 -1.66 -8.88 -4.26
CA LEU A 869 -1.13 -10.17 -4.70
C LEU A 869 0.40 -10.25 -4.54
N PRO A 870 0.95 -11.43 -4.28
CA PRO A 870 2.37 -11.71 -4.38
C PRO A 870 2.76 -11.93 -5.83
N PHE A 871 3.86 -11.31 -6.30
CA PHE A 871 4.24 -11.36 -7.71
C PHE A 871 5.69 -11.82 -7.97
N ARG A 872 6.58 -11.85 -6.97
CA ARG A 872 7.95 -12.39 -7.11
C ARG A 872 8.62 -12.75 -5.79
#